data_48d7e04ef19e96b586c30038dd973b60
#
_entry.id   48d7e04ef19e96b586c30038dd973b60
#
_cell.length_a   1.000
_cell.length_b   1.000
_cell.length_c   1.000
_cell.angle_alpha   90.00
_cell.angle_beta   90.00
_cell.angle_gamma   90.00
#
_symmetry.space_group_name_H-M   'P 1'
#
loop_
_entity.id
_entity.type
_entity.pdbx_description
1 polymer ?
#
loop_
_entity_poly.entity_id
_entity_poly.type
_entity_poly.pdbx_seq_one_letter_code
_entity_poly.pdbx_strand_id
1 'polypeptide(L)'
;MKHFSCVVLSAMMLLTGCSSHFISDDTFRQEVTEDLSARSEILVSAGVDLDAMDMTRQEKEALEFLYAYMPLGDVVNKEPSYYLDHYRLMRKALKEMPWGKNVPEREMRHFVLPVRVNNENLDSARYVFYEELAPRIKNMSMKDAVLEVNHWCHEKAVYMPSDRRTSSPLATIKTAYGRCGEESTLLVAALRSVGIPARQVYTPRWAHTDSNHAWVEAWVDGDWYFLGACEPEPVLNLGWFNAPASRGMLMHTNVFGKYNGPEEIVRETALYTEINVIEHYAPESAAVQITVVDKDGQPVEGARVTFKIYNYSEFNSVAYKLTDAEGKTSLTAGLGDMMIHVSKDGRFGFKKVTYGKEQEVTIALEYEKGSGIAHIEMEVVPPVENAQLPDVTDEQRAENTRRMEYEDSLRNAYVATFFTAQTALEYAKKFEKKYFPDQDQRIADILVASRGNHKEITDFLHEADTKGVLSHAYQLLETLAQKDLRDTPKSVLDDHLYFGAEGECSLEHVACPRVDTELLRPYREYFQANIPSALADLVTNHTSLFVKWCKDNLTMLDAISLRYVQLDPKRVWETRLADKGSREIFFVAVCRSFNVEAWMDPVTRVVKYIDNSDMLVYDVDFDAVEQVVAPKGKLQLTYNEIPLLDDPKYEVHFSISKYVDGEFQLQNYDGSWAELFRQPREMDCGYYMLVSGSRMSGGNVFADVEFFTIEEGKTTVEELVMRDIEDQIRVIGSFDSEMKYTSVTPGAADATAVKSVLETTGRGYFAVALVDYGTEPTNHAFMDISAVKEELEAWGRPILVVFATEDDYRKFRAQDFNLPSTVHFGIDINGQMRDMIATEMKLTKGGRLPLIVMADTFNRVVFFSQGYSIGLGESLVKTSKAL
;
A
#
# COMPACT_ATOMS: atom_id res chain seq x y z
N MET A 1 14.31 -88.83 -3.57
CA MET A 1 15.51 -88.06 -3.84
C MET A 1 15.10 -86.64 -3.96
N LYS A 2 15.44 -85.85 -2.95
CA LYS A 2 14.93 -84.52 -2.70
C LYS A 2 15.86 -83.48 -3.34
N HIS A 3 15.39 -82.66 -4.21
CA HIS A 3 16.09 -81.46 -4.67
C HIS A 3 15.86 -80.29 -3.68
N PHE A 4 16.94 -79.83 -3.09
CA PHE A 4 16.99 -78.59 -2.34
C PHE A 4 17.32 -77.50 -3.31
N SER A 5 16.38 -76.58 -3.52
CA SER A 5 16.60 -75.31 -4.21
C SER A 5 16.93 -74.23 -3.18
N CYS A 6 18.15 -73.72 -3.18
CA CYS A 6 18.56 -72.56 -2.49
C CYS A 6 17.91 -71.27 -3.16
N VAL A 7 16.98 -70.65 -2.48
CA VAL A 7 16.53 -69.32 -2.79
C VAL A 7 17.48 -68.33 -2.11
N VAL A 8 18.29 -67.67 -2.91
CA VAL A 8 19.09 -66.52 -2.44
C VAL A 8 18.17 -65.31 -2.43
N LEU A 9 17.75 -64.92 -1.24
CA LEU A 9 17.09 -63.67 -1.00
C LEU A 9 18.15 -62.58 -1.05
N SER A 10 18.25 -61.85 -2.20
CA SER A 10 18.95 -60.59 -2.28
C SER A 10 18.10 -59.56 -1.53
N ALA A 11 18.50 -59.27 -0.30
CA ALA A 11 18.02 -58.09 0.41
C ALA A 11 18.59 -56.85 -0.31
N MET A 12 17.81 -56.26 -1.22
CA MET A 12 18.03 -54.88 -1.60
C MET A 12 17.75 -54.02 -0.35
N MET A 13 18.80 -53.68 0.37
CA MET A 13 18.75 -52.49 1.24
C MET A 13 18.47 -51.30 0.35
N LEU A 14 17.24 -50.85 0.34
CA LEU A 14 16.88 -49.48 -0.02
C LEU A 14 17.56 -48.62 1.04
N LEU A 15 18.80 -48.22 0.75
CA LEU A 15 19.36 -47.01 1.31
C LEU A 15 18.45 -45.86 0.84
N THR A 16 17.46 -45.50 1.65
CA THR A 16 16.88 -44.18 1.60
C THR A 16 18.03 -43.24 1.97
N GLY A 17 18.85 -42.93 0.99
CA GLY A 17 19.81 -41.85 1.08
C GLY A 17 18.98 -40.58 1.35
N CYS A 18 19.26 -39.96 2.50
CA CYS A 18 18.89 -38.55 2.65
C CYS A 18 19.26 -37.85 1.34
N SER A 19 18.30 -37.25 0.69
CA SER A 19 18.54 -36.47 -0.53
C SER A 19 19.71 -35.53 -0.28
N SER A 20 20.81 -35.75 -1.00
CA SER A 20 21.97 -34.86 -0.90
C SER A 20 21.69 -33.49 -1.54
N HIS A 21 20.53 -33.32 -2.16
CA HIS A 21 20.06 -32.16 -2.86
C HIS A 21 19.04 -31.35 -2.06
N PHE A 22 19.01 -30.03 -2.23
CA PHE A 22 17.96 -29.17 -1.73
C PHE A 22 16.73 -29.21 -2.66
N ILE A 23 16.96 -29.33 -3.96
CA ILE A 23 15.94 -29.51 -4.99
C ILE A 23 16.01 -30.96 -5.47
N SER A 24 15.00 -31.76 -5.10
CA SER A 24 14.99 -33.21 -5.41
C SER A 24 14.67 -33.52 -6.88
N ASP A 25 13.87 -32.66 -7.55
CA ASP A 25 13.54 -32.77 -8.97
C ASP A 25 14.73 -32.36 -9.84
N ASP A 26 15.30 -33.34 -10.58
CA ASP A 26 16.46 -33.10 -11.43
C ASP A 26 16.18 -32.10 -12.55
N THR A 27 14.98 -32.11 -13.13
CA THR A 27 14.60 -31.21 -14.23
C THR A 27 14.51 -29.78 -13.72
N PHE A 28 13.82 -29.58 -12.62
CA PHE A 28 13.70 -28.25 -12.01
C PHE A 28 15.05 -27.72 -11.49
N ARG A 29 15.89 -28.60 -10.94
CA ARG A 29 17.24 -28.20 -10.52
C ARG A 29 18.09 -27.74 -11.69
N GLN A 30 17.99 -28.44 -12.85
CA GLN A 30 18.68 -28.01 -14.07
C GLN A 30 18.15 -26.67 -14.56
N GLU A 31 16.85 -26.45 -14.56
CA GLU A 31 16.22 -25.17 -14.91
C GLU A 31 16.74 -24.02 -14.04
N VAL A 32 16.79 -24.21 -12.72
CA VAL A 32 17.38 -23.22 -11.79
C VAL A 32 18.83 -22.91 -12.14
N THR A 33 19.61 -23.92 -12.50
CA THR A 33 21.01 -23.73 -12.91
C THR A 33 21.13 -22.93 -14.21
N GLU A 34 20.26 -23.17 -15.17
CA GLU A 34 20.21 -22.43 -16.43
C GLU A 34 19.81 -20.99 -16.21
N ASP A 35 18.75 -20.73 -15.40
CA ASP A 35 18.30 -19.39 -15.04
C ASP A 35 19.37 -18.60 -14.26
N LEU A 36 20.07 -19.24 -13.33
CA LEU A 36 21.21 -18.63 -12.63
C LEU A 36 22.35 -18.29 -13.60
N SER A 37 22.67 -19.21 -14.53
CA SER A 37 23.73 -19.01 -15.50
C SER A 37 23.45 -17.82 -16.41
N ALA A 38 22.18 -17.56 -16.75
CA ALA A 38 21.77 -16.39 -17.49
C ALA A 38 22.03 -15.07 -16.75
N ARG A 39 22.17 -15.11 -15.42
CA ARG A 39 22.50 -13.95 -14.57
C ARG A 39 23.98 -13.85 -14.20
N SER A 40 24.87 -14.69 -14.74
CA SER A 40 26.28 -14.79 -14.32
C SER A 40 27.03 -13.45 -14.40
N GLU A 41 26.86 -12.68 -15.47
CA GLU A 41 27.49 -11.36 -15.63
C GLU A 41 26.99 -10.35 -14.58
N ILE A 42 25.70 -10.43 -14.22
CA ILE A 42 25.10 -9.58 -13.18
C ILE A 42 25.70 -9.93 -11.82
N LEU A 43 25.82 -11.23 -11.49
CA LEU A 43 26.39 -11.70 -10.23
C LEU A 43 27.85 -11.25 -10.09
N VAL A 44 28.64 -11.42 -11.15
CA VAL A 44 30.04 -10.94 -11.18
C VAL A 44 30.11 -9.43 -10.94
N SER A 45 29.28 -8.64 -11.63
CA SER A 45 29.24 -7.18 -11.46
C SER A 45 28.78 -6.77 -10.06
N ALA A 46 27.87 -7.54 -9.45
CA ALA A 46 27.41 -7.33 -8.07
C ALA A 46 28.44 -7.80 -7.02
N GLY A 47 29.51 -8.49 -7.42
CA GLY A 47 30.51 -9.06 -6.52
C GLY A 47 30.07 -10.34 -5.82
N VAL A 48 29.10 -11.07 -6.37
CA VAL A 48 28.57 -12.33 -5.85
C VAL A 48 29.36 -13.50 -6.40
N ASP A 49 30.05 -14.23 -5.52
CA ASP A 49 30.77 -15.46 -5.83
C ASP A 49 30.33 -16.56 -4.85
N LEU A 50 29.36 -17.37 -5.28
CA LEU A 50 28.83 -18.47 -4.47
C LEU A 50 29.83 -19.64 -4.37
N ASP A 51 30.74 -19.80 -5.32
CA ASP A 51 31.74 -20.87 -5.32
C ASP A 51 32.86 -20.62 -4.29
N ALA A 52 33.11 -19.37 -3.95
CA ALA A 52 34.09 -19.00 -2.93
C ALA A 52 33.60 -19.21 -1.48
N MET A 53 32.32 -19.49 -1.28
CA MET A 53 31.72 -19.64 0.04
C MET A 53 31.88 -21.09 0.57
N ASP A 54 32.19 -21.24 1.87
CA ASP A 54 32.17 -22.52 2.54
C ASP A 54 30.74 -22.96 2.84
N MET A 55 30.18 -23.79 1.97
CA MET A 55 28.79 -24.24 1.97
C MET A 55 28.67 -25.72 1.68
N THR A 56 27.71 -26.37 2.32
CA THR A 56 27.24 -27.69 1.92
C THR A 56 26.53 -27.59 0.56
N ARG A 57 26.38 -28.73 -0.10
CA ARG A 57 25.64 -28.80 -1.38
C ARG A 57 24.23 -28.26 -1.28
N GLN A 58 23.50 -28.59 -0.21
CA GLN A 58 22.13 -28.11 0.00
C GLN A 58 22.08 -26.58 0.21
N GLU A 59 23.06 -26.02 0.93
CA GLU A 59 23.18 -24.57 1.11
C GLU A 59 23.44 -23.88 -0.22
N LYS A 60 24.35 -24.45 -1.02
CA LYS A 60 24.66 -23.89 -2.36
C LYS A 60 23.42 -23.91 -3.27
N GLU A 61 22.75 -25.06 -3.42
CA GLU A 61 21.54 -25.16 -4.24
C GLU A 61 20.42 -24.22 -3.78
N ALA A 62 20.26 -24.00 -2.47
CA ALA A 62 19.29 -23.04 -1.93
C ALA A 62 19.64 -21.58 -2.29
N LEU A 63 20.93 -21.22 -2.21
CA LEU A 63 21.38 -19.90 -2.64
C LEU A 63 21.28 -19.75 -4.16
N GLU A 64 21.63 -20.76 -4.94
CA GLU A 64 21.46 -20.77 -6.39
C GLU A 64 19.99 -20.50 -6.77
N PHE A 65 19.04 -21.16 -6.10
CA PHE A 65 17.61 -20.88 -6.30
C PHE A 65 17.24 -19.44 -5.93
N LEU A 66 17.73 -18.91 -4.81
CA LEU A 66 17.46 -17.53 -4.43
C LEU A 66 18.03 -16.55 -5.47
N TYR A 67 19.29 -16.70 -5.87
CA TYR A 67 19.96 -15.80 -6.82
C TYR A 67 19.44 -15.94 -8.25
N ALA A 68 18.88 -17.09 -8.62
CA ALA A 68 18.19 -17.25 -9.90
C ALA A 68 16.93 -16.38 -10.03
N TYR A 69 16.27 -16.05 -8.90
CA TYR A 69 14.95 -15.40 -8.96
C TYR A 69 14.81 -14.12 -8.10
N MET A 70 15.78 -13.75 -7.28
CA MET A 70 15.64 -12.52 -6.49
C MET A 70 15.76 -11.26 -7.35
N PRO A 71 15.09 -10.15 -6.94
CA PRO A 71 15.18 -8.89 -7.66
C PRO A 71 16.57 -8.28 -7.57
N LEU A 72 16.89 -7.43 -8.55
CA LEU A 72 18.20 -6.78 -8.68
C LEU A 72 18.63 -6.08 -7.39
N GLY A 73 17.69 -5.35 -6.73
CA GLY A 73 17.97 -4.67 -5.47
C GLY A 73 18.44 -5.61 -4.37
N ASP A 74 17.90 -6.85 -4.31
CA ASP A 74 18.32 -7.85 -3.31
C ASP A 74 19.67 -8.47 -3.66
N VAL A 75 19.93 -8.72 -4.96
CA VAL A 75 21.21 -9.21 -5.44
C VAL A 75 22.34 -8.25 -5.09
N VAL A 76 22.11 -6.96 -5.26
CA VAL A 76 23.17 -5.94 -5.15
C VAL A 76 23.32 -5.37 -3.74
N ASN A 77 22.22 -5.18 -3.01
CA ASN A 77 22.26 -4.48 -1.72
C ASN A 77 22.61 -5.37 -0.52
N LYS A 78 22.61 -6.70 -0.68
CA LYS A 78 22.84 -7.65 0.41
C LYS A 78 23.97 -8.61 0.07
N GLU A 79 24.81 -8.90 1.06
CA GLU A 79 25.87 -9.91 0.92
C GLU A 79 25.29 -11.34 0.91
N PRO A 80 25.90 -12.29 0.19
CA PRO A 80 25.42 -13.68 0.15
C PRO A 80 25.34 -14.37 1.53
N SER A 81 26.18 -13.99 2.48
CA SER A 81 26.12 -14.49 3.86
C SER A 81 24.77 -14.22 4.53
N TYR A 82 24.12 -13.08 4.22
CA TYR A 82 22.79 -12.75 4.72
C TYR A 82 21.76 -13.84 4.36
N TYR A 83 21.75 -14.31 3.12
CA TYR A 83 20.83 -15.34 2.65
C TYR A 83 21.21 -16.72 3.17
N LEU A 84 22.51 -17.04 3.25
CA LEU A 84 23.00 -18.29 3.82
C LEU A 84 22.56 -18.44 5.27
N ASP A 85 22.70 -17.39 6.05
CA ASP A 85 22.30 -17.41 7.44
C ASP A 85 20.77 -17.61 7.59
N HIS A 86 19.96 -16.96 6.74
CA HIS A 86 18.51 -17.18 6.74
C HIS A 86 18.12 -18.62 6.33
N TYR A 87 18.83 -19.22 5.38
CA TYR A 87 18.67 -20.65 5.08
C TYR A 87 18.98 -21.52 6.29
N ARG A 88 20.08 -21.25 6.97
CA ARG A 88 20.47 -22.00 8.19
C ARG A 88 19.45 -21.87 9.30
N LEU A 89 18.89 -20.66 9.50
CA LEU A 89 17.81 -20.43 10.45
C LEU A 89 16.55 -21.22 10.06
N MET A 90 16.16 -21.20 8.78
CA MET A 90 15.04 -22.02 8.27
C MET A 90 15.27 -23.51 8.56
N ARG A 91 16.45 -24.06 8.29
CA ARG A 91 16.79 -25.46 8.57
C ARG A 91 16.74 -25.78 10.07
N LYS A 92 17.18 -24.84 10.92
CA LYS A 92 17.05 -24.94 12.38
C LYS A 92 15.58 -25.01 12.78
N ALA A 93 14.77 -24.10 12.30
CA ALA A 93 13.33 -24.06 12.60
C ALA A 93 12.62 -25.34 12.18
N LEU A 94 12.81 -25.81 10.95
CA LEU A 94 12.22 -27.05 10.45
C LEU A 94 12.70 -28.30 11.23
N LYS A 95 13.89 -28.29 11.82
CA LYS A 95 14.37 -29.35 12.67
C LYS A 95 13.77 -29.36 14.07
N GLU A 96 13.53 -28.17 14.64
CA GLU A 96 13.13 -28.00 16.05
C GLU A 96 11.59 -27.93 16.22
N MET A 97 10.84 -27.49 15.20
CA MET A 97 9.39 -27.38 15.27
C MET A 97 8.69 -28.72 14.96
N PRO A 98 7.55 -29.00 15.63
CA PRO A 98 6.82 -30.28 15.46
C PRO A 98 6.39 -30.57 14.00
N TRP A 99 6.02 -29.55 13.26
CA TRP A 99 5.54 -29.63 11.86
C TRP A 99 6.64 -29.71 10.81
N GLY A 100 7.90 -29.43 11.17
CA GLY A 100 8.95 -29.21 10.17
C GLY A 100 9.25 -30.41 9.26
N LYS A 101 8.95 -31.63 9.71
CA LYS A 101 9.10 -32.84 8.88
C LYS A 101 7.94 -33.05 7.89
N ASN A 102 6.81 -32.38 8.13
CA ASN A 102 5.59 -32.54 7.34
C ASN A 102 5.49 -31.45 6.23
N VAL A 103 6.31 -30.40 6.30
CA VAL A 103 6.34 -29.35 5.27
C VAL A 103 6.96 -29.92 4.00
N PRO A 104 6.21 -29.96 2.87
CA PRO A 104 6.73 -30.48 1.61
C PRO A 104 7.83 -29.58 1.05
N GLU A 105 8.68 -30.15 0.21
CA GLU A 105 9.83 -29.44 -0.38
C GLU A 105 9.39 -28.20 -1.18
N ARG A 106 8.30 -28.30 -1.97
CA ARG A 106 7.78 -27.18 -2.76
C ARG A 106 7.35 -26.02 -1.86
N GLU A 107 6.56 -26.29 -0.82
CA GLU A 107 6.08 -25.29 0.13
C GLU A 107 7.24 -24.67 0.92
N MET A 108 8.21 -25.48 1.34
CA MET A 108 9.43 -25.01 1.99
C MET A 108 10.23 -24.07 1.08
N ARG A 109 10.45 -24.47 -0.17
CA ARG A 109 11.27 -23.72 -1.14
C ARG A 109 10.65 -22.38 -1.53
N HIS A 110 9.33 -22.34 -1.77
CA HIS A 110 8.66 -21.14 -2.25
C HIS A 110 8.09 -20.25 -1.15
N PHE A 111 7.74 -20.79 0.01
CA PHE A 111 6.97 -20.09 1.05
C PHE A 111 7.62 -20.04 2.44
N VAL A 112 8.81 -20.65 2.63
CA VAL A 112 9.60 -20.51 3.85
C VAL A 112 10.97 -19.91 3.56
N LEU A 113 11.69 -20.43 2.55
CA LEU A 113 13.05 -20.03 2.22
C LEU A 113 13.16 -18.54 1.86
N PRO A 114 12.35 -17.97 0.94
CA PRO A 114 12.51 -16.58 0.53
C PRO A 114 12.36 -15.63 1.70
N VAL A 115 13.33 -14.72 1.86
CA VAL A 115 13.29 -13.70 2.93
C VAL A 115 12.25 -12.65 2.58
N ARG A 116 12.28 -12.17 1.36
CA ARG A 116 11.34 -11.18 0.84
C ARG A 116 9.92 -11.72 0.78
N VAL A 117 8.97 -10.90 1.22
CA VAL A 117 7.53 -11.22 1.17
C VAL A 117 6.87 -10.48 0.01
N ASN A 118 7.15 -9.18 -0.12
CA ASN A 118 6.62 -8.31 -1.17
C ASN A 118 7.70 -7.29 -1.60
N ASN A 119 7.56 -6.03 -1.27
CA ASN A 119 8.48 -4.94 -1.61
C ASN A 119 9.03 -4.21 -0.38
N GLU A 120 8.98 -4.85 0.78
CA GLU A 120 9.49 -4.34 2.04
C GLU A 120 11.02 -4.17 2.03
N ASN A 121 11.51 -3.30 2.89
CA ASN A 121 12.93 -3.25 3.22
C ASN A 121 13.33 -4.50 4.00
N LEU A 122 14.38 -5.22 3.55
CA LEU A 122 14.88 -6.41 4.22
C LEU A 122 15.72 -6.07 5.46
N ASP A 123 15.43 -6.76 6.56
CA ASP A 123 16.16 -6.66 7.82
C ASP A 123 16.48 -8.05 8.42
N SER A 124 16.86 -8.08 9.68
CA SER A 124 17.18 -9.30 10.42
C SER A 124 16.01 -9.86 11.25
N ALA A 125 14.78 -9.45 10.94
CA ALA A 125 13.58 -9.77 11.72
C ALA A 125 13.42 -11.24 12.06
N ARG A 126 13.67 -12.15 11.10
CA ARG A 126 13.47 -13.59 11.31
C ARG A 126 14.28 -14.17 12.46
N TYR A 127 15.48 -13.62 12.75
CA TYR A 127 16.27 -14.05 13.91
C TYR A 127 15.60 -13.64 15.21
N VAL A 128 15.18 -12.39 15.30
CA VAL A 128 14.48 -11.85 16.48
C VAL A 128 13.18 -12.62 16.70
N PHE A 129 12.43 -12.85 15.65
CA PHE A 129 11.13 -13.54 15.72
C PHE A 129 11.29 -15.00 16.13
N TYR A 130 12.27 -15.70 15.58
CA TYR A 130 12.54 -17.08 15.98
C TYR A 130 12.84 -17.20 17.47
N GLU A 131 13.70 -16.34 18.02
CA GLU A 131 14.07 -16.37 19.43
C GLU A 131 12.88 -16.08 20.37
N GLU A 132 11.94 -15.21 19.96
CA GLU A 132 10.73 -14.95 20.74
C GLU A 132 9.65 -16.04 20.56
N LEU A 133 9.44 -16.52 19.34
CA LEU A 133 8.31 -17.39 19.01
C LEU A 133 8.60 -18.88 19.27
N ALA A 134 9.81 -19.37 18.96
CA ALA A 134 10.11 -20.78 19.08
C ALA A 134 9.83 -21.38 20.47
N PRO A 135 10.22 -20.73 21.59
CA PRO A 135 9.87 -21.22 22.93
C PRO A 135 8.36 -21.24 23.19
N ARG A 136 7.62 -20.29 22.61
CA ARG A 136 6.19 -20.07 22.81
C ARG A 136 5.33 -21.14 22.14
N ILE A 137 5.71 -21.58 20.94
CA ILE A 137 4.87 -22.44 20.08
C ILE A 137 5.35 -23.88 19.92
N LYS A 138 6.54 -24.26 20.37
CA LYS A 138 7.17 -25.57 20.16
C LYS A 138 6.36 -26.79 20.60
N ASN A 139 5.34 -26.60 21.42
CA ASN A 139 4.47 -27.68 21.91
C ASN A 139 3.04 -27.60 21.34
N MET A 140 2.79 -26.73 20.37
CA MET A 140 1.49 -26.50 19.75
C MET A 140 1.33 -27.35 18.48
N SER A 141 0.08 -27.57 18.07
CA SER A 141 -0.21 -28.00 16.69
C SER A 141 0.16 -26.86 15.71
N MET A 142 0.34 -27.19 14.43
CA MET A 142 0.65 -26.17 13.42
C MET A 142 -0.46 -25.12 13.33
N LYS A 143 -1.74 -25.56 13.39
CA LYS A 143 -2.90 -24.68 13.41
C LYS A 143 -2.88 -23.70 14.59
N ASP A 144 -2.67 -24.22 15.81
CA ASP A 144 -2.63 -23.38 17.00
C ASP A 144 -1.43 -22.43 16.98
N ALA A 145 -0.30 -22.87 16.42
CA ALA A 145 0.88 -22.04 16.26
C ALA A 145 0.65 -20.87 15.29
N VAL A 146 -0.09 -21.08 14.19
CA VAL A 146 -0.45 -19.99 13.25
C VAL A 146 -1.29 -18.92 13.95
N LEU A 147 -2.31 -19.33 14.71
CA LEU A 147 -3.13 -18.39 15.50
C LEU A 147 -2.29 -17.67 16.55
N GLU A 148 -1.42 -18.39 17.27
CA GLU A 148 -0.57 -17.83 18.31
C GLU A 148 0.44 -16.81 17.77
N VAL A 149 1.02 -17.06 16.59
CA VAL A 149 1.92 -16.12 15.92
C VAL A 149 1.17 -14.84 15.54
N ASN A 150 -0.10 -14.93 15.11
CA ASN A 150 -0.90 -13.75 14.82
C ASN A 150 -1.22 -12.92 16.09
N HIS A 151 -1.53 -13.58 17.19
CA HIS A 151 -1.65 -12.93 18.50
C HIS A 151 -0.35 -12.22 18.91
N TRP A 152 0.81 -12.87 18.69
CA TRP A 152 2.11 -12.21 18.93
C TRP A 152 2.30 -10.98 18.04
N CYS A 153 1.87 -11.02 16.77
CA CYS A 153 1.94 -9.83 15.90
C CYS A 153 1.06 -8.70 16.44
N HIS A 154 -0.14 -9.00 16.96
CA HIS A 154 -1.02 -8.01 17.58
C HIS A 154 -0.43 -7.39 18.86
N GLU A 155 0.37 -8.13 19.62
CA GLU A 155 1.16 -7.57 20.74
C GLU A 155 2.13 -6.48 20.26
N LYS A 156 2.57 -6.52 19.00
CA LYS A 156 3.65 -5.67 18.46
C LYS A 156 3.14 -4.48 17.66
N ALA A 157 2.11 -4.66 16.85
CA ALA A 157 1.63 -3.64 15.92
C ALA A 157 0.11 -3.71 15.72
N VAL A 158 -0.46 -2.58 15.35
CA VAL A 158 -1.85 -2.44 14.91
C VAL A 158 -1.92 -1.63 13.62
N TYR A 159 -3.07 -1.73 12.94
CA TYR A 159 -3.32 -1.01 11.71
C TYR A 159 -3.22 0.52 11.90
N MET A 160 -2.51 1.15 10.98
CA MET A 160 -2.50 2.60 10.80
C MET A 160 -2.22 2.91 9.32
N PRO A 161 -3.09 3.68 8.64
CA PRO A 161 -2.83 4.10 7.27
C PRO A 161 -1.56 4.94 7.19
N SER A 162 -0.82 4.80 6.10
CA SER A 162 0.42 5.54 5.84
C SER A 162 0.70 5.62 4.34
N ASP A 163 1.85 6.17 3.97
CA ASP A 163 2.29 6.23 2.57
C ASP A 163 2.50 4.83 1.96
N ARG A 164 2.75 4.80 0.64
CA ARG A 164 2.89 3.58 -0.15
C ARG A 164 4.17 2.77 0.10
N ARG A 165 5.19 3.35 0.75
CA ARG A 165 6.43 2.66 1.09
C ARG A 165 6.16 1.56 2.12
N THR A 166 6.71 0.36 1.93
CA THR A 166 6.59 -0.75 2.88
C THR A 166 7.81 -0.78 3.79
N SER A 167 7.60 -0.52 5.08
CA SER A 167 8.64 -0.61 6.10
C SER A 167 9.10 -2.06 6.31
N SER A 168 10.31 -2.23 6.85
CA SER A 168 10.77 -3.55 7.27
C SER A 168 9.98 -4.08 8.47
N PRO A 169 9.91 -5.39 8.68
CA PRO A 169 9.21 -5.97 9.84
C PRO A 169 9.68 -5.41 11.20
N LEU A 170 10.98 -5.19 11.39
CA LEU A 170 11.48 -4.58 12.65
C LEU A 170 11.11 -3.10 12.77
N ALA A 171 11.06 -2.35 11.65
CA ALA A 171 10.60 -0.98 11.68
C ALA A 171 9.10 -0.89 12.01
N THR A 172 8.28 -1.81 11.51
CA THR A 172 6.86 -1.94 11.87
C THR A 172 6.69 -2.15 13.38
N ILE A 173 7.44 -3.07 13.99
CA ILE A 173 7.45 -3.29 15.44
C ILE A 173 7.95 -2.03 16.17
N LYS A 174 9.04 -1.42 15.71
CA LYS A 174 9.61 -0.20 16.31
C LYS A 174 8.59 0.93 16.40
N THR A 175 7.75 1.07 15.39
CA THR A 175 6.71 2.10 15.37
C THR A 175 5.41 1.69 16.05
N ALA A 176 5.21 0.40 16.29
CA ALA A 176 3.97 -0.22 16.76
C ALA A 176 2.77 0.01 15.84
N TYR A 177 3.00 0.38 14.58
CA TYR A 177 2.00 0.64 13.55
C TYR A 177 2.42 0.04 12.21
N GLY A 178 1.43 -0.41 11.45
CA GLY A 178 1.59 -0.82 10.06
C GLY A 178 0.29 -0.66 9.29
N ARG A 179 0.35 -0.36 7.98
CA ARG A 179 -0.77 -0.57 7.09
C ARG A 179 -0.89 -2.06 6.74
N CYS A 180 -1.97 -2.50 6.13
CA CYS A 180 -2.22 -3.93 5.84
C CYS A 180 -1.06 -4.63 5.11
N GLY A 181 -0.35 -3.93 4.19
CA GLY A 181 0.84 -4.46 3.51
C GLY A 181 2.03 -4.71 4.44
N GLU A 182 2.20 -3.91 5.49
CA GLU A 182 3.25 -4.06 6.50
C GLU A 182 2.89 -5.09 7.56
N GLU A 183 1.64 -5.11 8.01
CA GLU A 183 1.15 -6.13 8.96
C GLU A 183 1.22 -7.53 8.36
N SER A 184 0.78 -7.69 7.10
CA SER A 184 0.87 -8.98 6.41
C SER A 184 2.33 -9.39 6.15
N THR A 185 3.23 -8.45 5.84
CA THR A 185 4.67 -8.72 5.74
C THR A 185 5.26 -9.17 7.07
N LEU A 186 4.88 -8.52 8.19
CA LEU A 186 5.27 -8.89 9.55
C LEU A 186 4.83 -10.31 9.89
N LEU A 187 3.55 -10.65 9.67
CA LEU A 187 3.01 -11.96 9.98
C LEU A 187 3.62 -13.06 9.11
N VAL A 188 3.80 -12.84 7.80
CA VAL A 188 4.47 -13.81 6.91
C VAL A 188 5.92 -14.04 7.35
N ALA A 189 6.67 -12.98 7.68
CA ALA A 189 8.04 -13.10 8.17
C ALA A 189 8.11 -13.88 9.49
N ALA A 190 7.15 -13.65 10.41
CA ALA A 190 7.04 -14.34 11.68
C ALA A 190 6.74 -15.84 11.50
N LEU A 191 5.76 -16.20 10.67
CA LEU A 191 5.43 -17.59 10.36
C LEU A 191 6.60 -18.32 9.68
N ARG A 192 7.23 -17.69 8.69
CA ARG A 192 8.40 -18.26 8.00
C ARG A 192 9.59 -18.43 8.92
N SER A 193 9.77 -17.57 9.95
CA SER A 193 10.86 -17.69 10.92
C SER A 193 10.80 -18.99 11.72
N VAL A 194 9.62 -19.54 11.92
CA VAL A 194 9.39 -20.80 12.66
C VAL A 194 9.06 -21.97 11.72
N GLY A 195 9.35 -21.83 10.43
CA GLY A 195 9.23 -22.90 9.44
C GLY A 195 7.79 -23.19 8.98
N ILE A 196 6.85 -22.28 9.16
CA ILE A 196 5.48 -22.38 8.64
C ILE A 196 5.44 -21.70 7.27
N PRO A 197 5.07 -22.43 6.18
CA PRO A 197 4.89 -21.81 4.88
C PRO A 197 3.76 -20.75 4.93
N ALA A 198 4.06 -19.56 4.48
CA ALA A 198 3.12 -18.45 4.48
C ALA A 198 3.33 -17.54 3.27
N ARG A 199 2.24 -16.94 2.79
CA ARG A 199 2.23 -16.02 1.67
C ARG A 199 1.33 -14.84 1.94
N GLN A 200 1.70 -13.67 1.41
CA GLN A 200 0.82 -12.51 1.38
C GLN A 200 -0.16 -12.68 0.24
N VAL A 201 -1.43 -12.51 0.53
CA VAL A 201 -2.50 -12.40 -0.49
C VAL A 201 -2.98 -10.97 -0.52
N TYR A 202 -3.31 -10.48 -1.69
CA TYR A 202 -3.85 -9.14 -1.82
C TYR A 202 -4.92 -9.05 -2.92
N THR A 203 -5.90 -8.20 -2.65
CA THR A 203 -6.74 -7.63 -3.67
C THR A 203 -6.16 -6.27 -4.02
N PRO A 204 -5.66 -6.08 -5.25
CA PRO A 204 -5.00 -4.83 -5.62
C PRO A 204 -5.98 -3.65 -5.58
N ARG A 205 -7.25 -3.91 -5.86
CA ARG A 205 -8.37 -2.98 -5.78
C ARG A 205 -9.66 -3.72 -5.47
N TRP A 206 -10.45 -3.22 -4.53
CA TRP A 206 -11.82 -3.65 -4.36
C TRP A 206 -12.70 -3.15 -5.50
N ALA A 207 -13.63 -3.98 -5.99
CA ALA A 207 -14.59 -3.54 -7.01
C ALA A 207 -15.74 -2.70 -6.42
N HIS A 208 -16.11 -2.96 -5.18
CA HIS A 208 -17.28 -2.36 -4.52
C HIS A 208 -16.98 -1.11 -3.68
N THR A 209 -15.70 -0.79 -3.44
CA THR A 209 -15.26 0.38 -2.65
C THR A 209 -13.88 0.85 -3.11
N ASP A 210 -13.57 2.13 -2.90
CA ASP A 210 -12.29 2.73 -3.26
C ASP A 210 -11.25 2.43 -2.18
N SER A 211 -10.61 1.28 -2.30
CA SER A 211 -9.57 0.80 -1.40
C SER A 211 -8.90 -0.45 -1.98
N ASN A 212 -7.94 -0.98 -1.27
CA ASN A 212 -7.29 -2.27 -1.48
C ASN A 212 -7.10 -2.96 -0.13
N HIS A 213 -6.67 -4.22 -0.14
CA HIS A 213 -6.32 -4.92 1.10
C HIS A 213 -5.27 -6.00 0.86
N ALA A 214 -4.51 -6.30 1.91
CA ALA A 214 -3.56 -7.40 1.96
C ALA A 214 -3.70 -8.15 3.28
N TRP A 215 -3.61 -9.47 3.22
CA TRP A 215 -3.67 -10.36 4.37
C TRP A 215 -2.74 -11.57 4.17
N VAL A 216 -2.88 -12.61 4.96
CA VAL A 216 -1.97 -13.75 4.96
C VAL A 216 -2.71 -15.05 4.72
N GLU A 217 -2.12 -15.93 3.92
CA GLU A 217 -2.42 -17.35 3.93
C GLU A 217 -1.26 -18.12 4.53
N ALA A 218 -1.57 -19.05 5.44
CA ALA A 218 -0.65 -20.00 6.04
C ALA A 218 -1.00 -21.43 5.61
N TRP A 219 0.02 -22.23 5.24
CA TRP A 219 -0.16 -23.61 4.94
C TRP A 219 -0.16 -24.43 6.26
N VAL A 220 -1.22 -25.19 6.47
CA VAL A 220 -1.42 -26.02 7.67
C VAL A 220 -1.80 -27.43 7.26
N ASP A 221 -0.88 -28.37 7.50
CA ASP A 221 -1.11 -29.83 7.35
C ASP A 221 -1.70 -30.29 6.00
N GLY A 222 -1.48 -29.55 4.93
CA GLY A 222 -1.92 -29.91 3.57
C GLY A 222 -2.71 -28.85 2.83
N ASP A 223 -3.31 -27.90 3.54
CA ASP A 223 -4.21 -26.89 2.99
C ASP A 223 -3.76 -25.47 3.33
N TRP A 224 -4.19 -24.51 2.52
CA TRP A 224 -4.00 -23.08 2.76
C TRP A 224 -5.19 -22.49 3.51
N TYR A 225 -4.92 -21.72 4.55
CA TYR A 225 -5.91 -21.02 5.38
C TYR A 225 -5.56 -19.54 5.47
N PHE A 226 -6.56 -18.66 5.36
CA PHE A 226 -6.32 -17.24 5.50
C PHE A 226 -6.60 -16.71 6.90
N LEU A 227 -5.97 -15.57 7.21
CA LEU A 227 -6.16 -14.81 8.45
C LEU A 227 -5.78 -13.34 8.23
N GLY A 228 -6.44 -12.43 8.96
CA GLY A 228 -6.05 -11.02 9.03
C GLY A 228 -4.75 -10.86 9.80
N ALA A 229 -3.82 -10.10 9.26
CA ALA A 229 -2.52 -9.90 9.90
C ALA A 229 -2.61 -8.87 11.03
N CYS A 230 -2.06 -9.19 12.19
CA CYS A 230 -2.17 -8.40 13.43
C CYS A 230 -3.63 -8.22 13.91
N GLU A 231 -4.56 -8.97 13.34
CA GLU A 231 -5.99 -8.97 13.66
C GLU A 231 -6.42 -10.41 14.03
N PRO A 232 -6.03 -10.91 15.20
CA PRO A 232 -6.28 -12.30 15.56
C PRO A 232 -7.77 -12.59 15.73
N GLU A 233 -8.19 -13.68 15.10
CA GLU A 233 -9.53 -14.25 15.22
C GLU A 233 -9.45 -15.63 15.89
N PRO A 234 -10.55 -16.12 16.50
CA PRO A 234 -10.51 -17.39 17.22
C PRO A 234 -10.25 -18.61 16.34
N VAL A 235 -10.48 -18.52 15.03
CA VAL A 235 -10.32 -19.62 14.07
C VAL A 235 -9.73 -19.09 12.76
N LEU A 236 -9.09 -19.98 11.99
CA LEU A 236 -8.63 -19.67 10.63
C LEU A 236 -9.82 -19.50 9.66
N ASN A 237 -9.59 -18.86 8.52
CA ASN A 237 -10.59 -18.48 7.51
C ASN A 237 -11.66 -17.52 8.04
N LEU A 238 -11.32 -16.77 9.08
CA LEU A 238 -12.13 -15.71 9.64
C LEU A 238 -11.33 -14.40 9.65
N GLY A 239 -11.99 -13.34 9.27
CA GLY A 239 -11.51 -11.96 9.32
C GLY A 239 -12.64 -11.02 8.96
N TRP A 240 -12.53 -9.76 9.34
CA TRP A 240 -13.53 -8.75 9.01
C TRP A 240 -13.78 -8.63 7.50
N PHE A 241 -12.79 -9.01 6.70
CA PHE A 241 -12.83 -8.90 5.25
C PHE A 241 -13.51 -10.10 4.53
N ASN A 242 -14.07 -11.08 5.22
CA ASN A 242 -14.79 -12.19 4.57
C ASN A 242 -15.87 -11.67 3.60
N ALA A 243 -16.71 -10.72 4.06
CA ALA A 243 -17.75 -10.14 3.23
C ALA A 243 -17.18 -9.35 2.03
N PRO A 244 -16.25 -8.38 2.21
CA PRO A 244 -15.56 -7.71 1.10
C PRO A 244 -14.83 -8.67 0.16
N ALA A 245 -14.16 -9.69 0.67
CA ALA A 245 -13.42 -10.66 -0.14
C ALA A 245 -14.34 -11.47 -1.06
N SER A 246 -15.55 -11.84 -0.60
CA SER A 246 -16.54 -12.52 -1.43
C SER A 246 -17.04 -11.65 -2.61
N ARG A 247 -16.80 -10.34 -2.57
CA ARG A 247 -17.08 -9.35 -3.63
C ARG A 247 -15.85 -8.97 -4.44
N GLY A 248 -14.75 -9.70 -4.29
CA GLY A 248 -13.51 -9.45 -5.03
C GLY A 248 -13.62 -9.85 -6.50
N MET A 249 -12.92 -9.12 -7.36
CA MET A 249 -12.73 -9.51 -8.77
C MET A 249 -11.46 -10.32 -8.94
N LEU A 250 -10.39 -10.01 -8.18
CA LEU A 250 -9.12 -10.71 -8.23
C LEU A 250 -8.50 -10.77 -6.82
N MET A 251 -8.04 -11.96 -6.44
CA MET A 251 -7.19 -12.20 -5.27
C MET A 251 -5.94 -12.91 -5.77
N HIS A 252 -4.78 -12.35 -5.52
CA HIS A 252 -3.57 -12.94 -6.04
C HIS A 252 -2.39 -12.85 -5.07
N THR A 253 -1.36 -13.61 -5.36
CA THR A 253 -0.09 -13.59 -4.64
C THR A 253 1.07 -13.79 -5.60
N ASN A 254 2.21 -13.18 -5.29
CA ASN A 254 3.45 -13.39 -6.00
C ASN A 254 4.26 -14.49 -5.30
N VAL A 255 4.40 -15.61 -5.96
CA VAL A 255 5.19 -16.74 -5.47
C VAL A 255 6.61 -16.62 -5.98
N PHE A 256 7.58 -16.59 -5.08
CA PHE A 256 9.00 -16.43 -5.42
C PHE A 256 9.49 -17.54 -6.37
N GLY A 257 10.11 -17.14 -7.47
CA GLY A 257 10.66 -18.02 -8.50
C GLY A 257 9.59 -18.65 -9.41
N LYS A 258 9.97 -19.65 -10.16
CA LYS A 258 9.08 -20.44 -11.01
C LYS A 258 8.32 -21.45 -10.13
N TYR A 259 7.01 -21.31 -10.13
CA TYR A 259 6.12 -22.10 -9.29
C TYR A 259 5.12 -22.88 -10.16
N ASN A 260 5.01 -24.16 -9.90
CA ASN A 260 4.14 -25.10 -10.60
C ASN A 260 3.06 -25.71 -9.70
N GLY A 261 2.41 -24.88 -8.91
CA GLY A 261 1.27 -25.29 -8.07
C GLY A 261 -0.02 -25.51 -8.85
N PRO A 262 -1.10 -25.84 -8.14
CA PRO A 262 -2.40 -26.12 -8.76
C PRO A 262 -3.19 -24.87 -9.16
N GLU A 263 -2.81 -23.69 -8.66
CA GLU A 263 -3.53 -22.44 -8.84
C GLU A 263 -3.40 -21.92 -10.29
N GLU A 264 -4.37 -21.14 -10.75
CA GLU A 264 -4.27 -20.45 -12.04
C GLU A 264 -3.09 -19.49 -12.07
N ILE A 265 -2.21 -19.66 -13.05
CA ILE A 265 -1.10 -18.75 -13.29
C ILE A 265 -1.65 -17.51 -14.03
N VAL A 266 -1.54 -16.36 -13.38
CA VAL A 266 -1.82 -15.07 -14.03
C VAL A 266 -0.66 -14.71 -14.94
N ARG A 267 0.57 -14.82 -14.42
CA ARG A 267 1.78 -14.45 -15.15
C ARG A 267 3.04 -15.05 -14.52
N GLU A 268 3.99 -15.42 -15.36
CA GLU A 268 5.36 -15.73 -14.97
C GLU A 268 6.30 -14.58 -15.31
N THR A 269 7.21 -14.29 -14.42
CA THR A 269 8.27 -13.30 -14.61
C THR A 269 9.64 -13.94 -14.32
N ALA A 270 10.70 -13.19 -14.56
CA ALA A 270 12.05 -13.61 -14.18
C ALA A 270 12.27 -13.68 -12.65
N LEU A 271 11.30 -13.26 -11.83
CA LEU A 271 11.40 -13.15 -10.37
C LEU A 271 10.39 -14.01 -9.62
N TYR A 272 9.19 -14.10 -10.12
CA TYR A 272 8.06 -14.74 -9.44
C TYR A 272 7.01 -15.23 -10.42
N THR A 273 6.22 -16.17 -9.95
CA THR A 273 4.96 -16.60 -10.58
C THR A 273 3.80 -15.94 -9.83
N GLU A 274 3.01 -15.14 -10.54
CA GLU A 274 1.78 -14.55 -10.02
C GLU A 274 0.64 -15.55 -10.19
N ILE A 275 0.00 -15.95 -9.09
CA ILE A 275 -1.09 -16.92 -9.08
C ILE A 275 -2.39 -16.28 -8.59
N ASN A 276 -3.49 -16.72 -9.16
CA ASN A 276 -4.86 -16.33 -8.80
C ASN A 276 -5.42 -17.28 -7.75
N VAL A 277 -5.85 -16.74 -6.63
CA VAL A 277 -6.45 -17.50 -5.52
C VAL A 277 -7.89 -17.08 -5.24
N ILE A 278 -8.55 -16.43 -6.21
CA ILE A 278 -9.92 -15.89 -6.06
C ILE A 278 -10.92 -16.95 -5.60
N GLU A 279 -10.76 -18.21 -6.03
CA GLU A 279 -11.66 -19.30 -5.69
C GLU A 279 -11.71 -19.61 -4.18
N HIS A 280 -10.68 -19.24 -3.41
CA HIS A 280 -10.69 -19.40 -1.96
C HIS A 280 -11.64 -18.40 -1.26
N TYR A 281 -12.00 -17.31 -1.93
CA TYR A 281 -12.72 -16.16 -1.33
C TYR A 281 -14.07 -15.92 -1.99
N ALA A 282 -14.14 -16.06 -3.32
CA ALA A 282 -15.36 -15.92 -4.11
C ALA A 282 -15.67 -17.27 -4.79
N PRO A 283 -16.43 -18.14 -4.14
CA PRO A 283 -16.72 -19.48 -4.67
C PRO A 283 -17.47 -19.47 -6.01
N GLU A 284 -18.14 -18.37 -6.31
CA GLU A 284 -18.74 -18.12 -7.63
C GLU A 284 -17.82 -17.21 -8.44
N SER A 285 -16.89 -17.80 -9.19
CA SER A 285 -15.99 -17.11 -10.12
C SER A 285 -16.20 -17.66 -11.53
N ALA A 286 -15.75 -16.94 -12.54
CA ALA A 286 -15.85 -17.36 -13.93
C ALA A 286 -14.61 -16.98 -14.74
N ALA A 287 -14.21 -17.82 -15.68
CA ALA A 287 -13.19 -17.48 -16.66
C ALA A 287 -13.83 -16.81 -17.88
N VAL A 288 -13.16 -15.76 -18.41
CA VAL A 288 -13.52 -15.14 -19.68
C VAL A 288 -12.34 -15.21 -20.63
N GLN A 289 -12.57 -15.73 -21.84
CA GLN A 289 -11.57 -15.74 -22.90
C GLN A 289 -11.60 -14.41 -23.65
N ILE A 290 -10.44 -13.76 -23.77
CA ILE A 290 -10.24 -12.53 -24.53
C ILE A 290 -9.51 -12.87 -25.82
N THR A 291 -10.06 -12.44 -26.95
CA THR A 291 -9.41 -12.52 -28.27
C THR A 291 -9.09 -11.10 -28.74
N VAL A 292 -7.82 -10.83 -29.01
CA VAL A 292 -7.37 -9.55 -29.53
C VAL A 292 -7.17 -9.65 -31.04
N VAL A 293 -7.77 -8.71 -31.78
CA VAL A 293 -7.68 -8.64 -33.24
C VAL A 293 -7.16 -7.25 -33.66
N ASP A 294 -6.57 -7.21 -34.85
CA ASP A 294 -6.26 -5.94 -35.50
C ASP A 294 -7.51 -5.33 -36.17
N LYS A 295 -7.35 -4.17 -36.81
CA LYS A 295 -8.44 -3.47 -37.52
C LYS A 295 -9.05 -4.30 -38.70
N ASP A 296 -8.33 -5.28 -39.19
CA ASP A 296 -8.78 -6.16 -40.30
C ASP A 296 -9.36 -7.48 -39.77
N GLY A 297 -9.49 -7.61 -38.43
CA GLY A 297 -10.06 -8.77 -37.75
C GLY A 297 -9.09 -9.95 -37.62
N GLN A 298 -7.79 -9.75 -37.86
CA GLN A 298 -6.79 -10.82 -37.71
C GLN A 298 -6.32 -10.93 -36.27
N PRO A 299 -6.09 -12.16 -35.75
CA PRO A 299 -5.55 -12.37 -34.40
C PRO A 299 -4.20 -11.68 -34.21
N VAL A 300 -3.97 -11.10 -33.02
CA VAL A 300 -2.72 -10.43 -32.68
C VAL A 300 -2.01 -11.19 -31.56
N GLU A 301 -0.88 -11.85 -31.91
CA GLU A 301 -0.01 -12.51 -30.94
C GLU A 301 0.78 -11.48 -30.13
N GLY A 302 1.00 -11.76 -28.83
CA GLY A 302 1.79 -10.94 -27.91
C GLY A 302 1.19 -9.55 -27.65
N ALA A 303 -0.12 -9.37 -27.90
CA ALA A 303 -0.82 -8.18 -27.46
C ALA A 303 -0.93 -8.19 -25.92
N ARG A 304 -0.68 -7.04 -25.29
CA ARG A 304 -0.90 -6.87 -23.85
C ARG A 304 -2.39 -6.71 -23.57
N VAL A 305 -2.93 -7.60 -22.76
CA VAL A 305 -4.31 -7.55 -22.25
C VAL A 305 -4.24 -7.17 -20.78
N THR A 306 -4.68 -5.96 -20.46
CA THR A 306 -4.67 -5.41 -19.11
C THR A 306 -6.08 -5.47 -18.53
N PHE A 307 -6.23 -6.13 -17.39
CA PHE A 307 -7.46 -6.26 -16.63
C PHE A 307 -7.54 -5.11 -15.63
N LYS A 308 -8.61 -4.32 -15.68
CA LYS A 308 -8.74 -3.09 -14.91
C LYS A 308 -10.03 -3.07 -14.09
N ILE A 309 -9.94 -2.59 -12.85
CA ILE A 309 -11.08 -2.38 -11.93
C ILE A 309 -11.23 -0.88 -11.70
N TYR A 310 -12.49 -0.40 -11.73
CA TYR A 310 -12.78 0.98 -11.32
C TYR A 310 -12.56 1.16 -9.81
N ASN A 311 -11.67 2.08 -9.44
CA ASN A 311 -11.34 2.35 -8.05
C ASN A 311 -10.58 3.69 -8.00
N TYR A 312 -10.90 4.57 -7.05
CA TYR A 312 -10.37 5.94 -6.97
C TYR A 312 -10.55 6.73 -8.27
N SER A 313 -11.74 6.65 -8.85
CA SER A 313 -12.09 7.31 -10.12
C SER A 313 -11.13 7.02 -11.27
N GLU A 314 -10.50 5.86 -11.26
CA GLU A 314 -9.58 5.37 -12.28
C GLU A 314 -9.91 3.93 -12.64
N PHE A 315 -9.66 3.52 -13.88
CA PHE A 315 -9.60 2.11 -14.24
C PHE A 315 -8.20 1.55 -13.93
N ASN A 316 -8.01 1.13 -12.67
CA ASN A 316 -6.74 0.62 -12.14
C ASN A 316 -6.38 -0.73 -12.73
N SER A 317 -5.16 -0.87 -13.24
CA SER A 317 -4.62 -2.14 -13.73
C SER A 317 -4.37 -3.09 -12.56
N VAL A 318 -5.05 -4.23 -12.54
CA VAL A 318 -4.91 -5.25 -11.47
C VAL A 318 -4.15 -6.49 -11.92
N ALA A 319 -4.17 -6.80 -13.21
CA ALA A 319 -3.38 -7.86 -13.83
C ALA A 319 -3.14 -7.55 -15.31
N TYR A 320 -2.15 -8.18 -15.91
CA TYR A 320 -2.03 -8.23 -17.36
C TYR A 320 -1.52 -9.61 -17.83
N LYS A 321 -1.90 -9.99 -19.04
CA LYS A 321 -1.43 -11.18 -19.74
C LYS A 321 -1.08 -10.83 -21.18
N LEU A 322 -0.33 -11.69 -21.83
CA LEU A 322 -0.08 -11.57 -23.28
C LEU A 322 -0.93 -12.58 -24.04
N THR A 323 -1.34 -12.23 -25.26
CA THR A 323 -2.05 -13.14 -26.14
C THR A 323 -1.11 -14.17 -26.76
N ASP A 324 -1.62 -15.38 -26.97
CA ASP A 324 -0.96 -16.45 -27.72
C ASP A 324 -0.96 -16.22 -29.24
N ALA A 325 -0.51 -17.22 -30.02
CA ALA A 325 -0.47 -17.17 -31.48
C ALA A 325 -1.86 -17.04 -32.14
N GLU A 326 -2.89 -17.45 -31.46
CA GLU A 326 -4.30 -17.30 -31.85
C GLU A 326 -4.92 -16.00 -31.39
N GLY A 327 -4.11 -15.08 -30.83
CA GLY A 327 -4.55 -13.80 -30.27
C GLY A 327 -5.37 -13.93 -28.99
N LYS A 328 -5.25 -15.02 -28.24
CA LYS A 328 -6.11 -15.34 -27.10
C LYS A 328 -5.38 -15.31 -25.75
N THR A 329 -6.13 -14.96 -24.73
CA THR A 329 -5.76 -15.16 -23.31
C THR A 329 -7.02 -15.27 -22.46
N SER A 330 -6.88 -15.63 -21.18
CA SER A 330 -8.02 -15.73 -20.26
C SER A 330 -7.64 -15.37 -18.83
N LEU A 331 -8.63 -14.99 -18.03
CA LEU A 331 -8.49 -14.78 -16.58
C LEU A 331 -9.78 -15.22 -15.89
N THR A 332 -9.65 -15.89 -14.75
CA THR A 332 -10.76 -16.17 -13.83
C THR A 332 -10.93 -14.99 -12.87
N ALA A 333 -12.17 -14.52 -12.70
CA ALA A 333 -12.49 -13.41 -11.82
C ALA A 333 -13.84 -13.59 -11.13
N GLY A 334 -14.13 -12.79 -10.11
CA GLY A 334 -15.44 -12.70 -9.46
C GLY A 334 -16.53 -12.23 -10.43
N LEU A 335 -17.79 -12.49 -10.10
CA LEU A 335 -18.93 -12.22 -10.99
C LEU A 335 -19.34 -10.74 -11.01
N GLY A 336 -18.54 -9.90 -11.62
CA GLY A 336 -18.74 -8.46 -11.74
C GLY A 336 -18.16 -7.90 -13.05
N ASP A 337 -18.06 -6.59 -13.14
CA ASP A 337 -17.57 -5.88 -14.32
C ASP A 337 -16.07 -5.56 -14.20
N MET A 338 -15.33 -5.81 -15.28
CA MET A 338 -13.96 -5.32 -15.50
C MET A 338 -13.87 -4.53 -16.79
N MET A 339 -13.01 -3.53 -16.83
CA MET A 339 -12.54 -2.92 -18.06
C MET A 339 -11.32 -3.68 -18.55
N ILE A 340 -11.42 -4.24 -19.75
CA ILE A 340 -10.30 -4.90 -20.44
C ILE A 340 -9.71 -3.91 -21.42
N HIS A 341 -8.44 -3.59 -21.23
CA HIS A 341 -7.67 -2.73 -22.13
C HIS A 341 -6.63 -3.59 -22.87
N VAL A 342 -6.56 -3.45 -24.19
CA VAL A 342 -5.60 -4.18 -25.01
C VAL A 342 -4.70 -3.22 -25.75
N SER A 343 -3.39 -3.52 -25.81
CA SER A 343 -2.44 -2.67 -26.52
C SER A 343 -1.35 -3.46 -27.23
N LYS A 344 -0.90 -2.95 -28.38
CA LYS A 344 0.22 -3.47 -29.16
C LYS A 344 0.71 -2.39 -30.14
N ASP A 345 2.02 -2.18 -30.19
CA ASP A 345 2.71 -1.32 -31.18
C ASP A 345 2.07 0.08 -31.33
N GLY A 346 1.74 0.73 -30.18
CA GLY A 346 1.15 2.07 -30.13
C GLY A 346 -0.36 2.14 -30.45
N ARG A 347 -0.98 1.02 -30.76
CA ARG A 347 -2.43 0.90 -30.91
C ARG A 347 -3.05 0.30 -29.65
N PHE A 348 -4.32 0.65 -29.39
CA PHE A 348 -5.05 0.13 -28.24
C PHE A 348 -6.55 -0.06 -28.55
N GLY A 349 -7.21 -0.77 -27.67
CA GLY A 349 -8.65 -0.94 -27.64
C GLY A 349 -9.09 -1.26 -26.22
N PHE A 350 -10.37 -1.14 -25.94
CA PHE A 350 -10.88 -1.47 -24.61
C PHE A 350 -12.36 -1.86 -24.67
N LYS A 351 -12.80 -2.63 -23.69
CA LYS A 351 -14.19 -3.03 -23.55
C LYS A 351 -14.53 -3.36 -22.10
N LYS A 352 -15.70 -2.92 -21.63
CA LYS A 352 -16.26 -3.41 -20.38
C LYS A 352 -16.75 -4.85 -20.56
N VAL A 353 -16.37 -5.76 -19.69
CA VAL A 353 -16.71 -7.18 -19.71
C VAL A 353 -17.37 -7.57 -18.40
N THR A 354 -18.52 -8.25 -18.48
CA THR A 354 -19.26 -8.74 -17.31
C THR A 354 -18.98 -10.24 -17.11
N TYR A 355 -18.19 -10.56 -16.10
CA TYR A 355 -17.90 -11.94 -15.71
C TYR A 355 -19.17 -12.68 -15.25
N GLY A 356 -19.29 -13.93 -15.65
CA GLY A 356 -20.49 -14.74 -15.41
C GLY A 356 -21.61 -14.56 -16.43
N LYS A 357 -21.56 -13.50 -17.27
CA LYS A 357 -22.48 -13.30 -18.39
C LYS A 357 -21.81 -13.54 -19.74
N GLU A 358 -20.58 -13.04 -19.90
CA GLU A 358 -19.78 -13.22 -21.11
C GLU A 358 -18.74 -14.32 -20.87
N GLN A 359 -18.57 -15.23 -21.82
CA GLN A 359 -17.55 -16.30 -21.75
C GLN A 359 -16.39 -16.05 -22.72
N GLU A 360 -16.67 -15.40 -23.83
CA GLU A 360 -15.71 -15.05 -24.87
C GLU A 360 -15.96 -13.62 -25.34
N VAL A 361 -14.89 -12.85 -25.47
CA VAL A 361 -14.95 -11.45 -25.89
C VAL A 361 -13.85 -11.17 -26.89
N THR A 362 -14.20 -10.50 -27.99
CA THR A 362 -13.24 -10.00 -28.97
C THR A 362 -13.07 -8.50 -28.80
N ILE A 363 -11.83 -8.03 -28.78
CA ILE A 363 -11.45 -6.61 -28.68
C ILE A 363 -10.47 -6.28 -29.81
N ALA A 364 -10.78 -5.26 -30.59
CA ALA A 364 -9.93 -4.80 -31.69
C ALA A 364 -8.99 -3.69 -31.24
N LEU A 365 -7.79 -3.64 -31.83
CA LEU A 365 -6.84 -2.54 -31.69
C LEU A 365 -7.25 -1.36 -32.60
N GLU A 366 -8.33 -0.67 -32.23
CA GLU A 366 -8.99 0.34 -33.07
C GLU A 366 -8.32 1.70 -32.99
N TYR A 367 -7.78 2.06 -31.82
CA TYR A 367 -7.36 3.41 -31.48
C TYR A 367 -5.83 3.54 -31.49
N GLU A 368 -5.39 4.80 -31.59
CA GLU A 368 -4.00 5.22 -31.45
C GLU A 368 -3.94 6.56 -30.71
N LYS A 369 -2.75 7.00 -30.31
CA LYS A 369 -2.55 8.29 -29.65
C LYS A 369 -3.20 9.42 -30.45
N GLY A 370 -4.11 10.17 -29.80
CA GLY A 370 -4.83 11.30 -30.41
C GLY A 370 -6.09 10.90 -31.17
N SER A 371 -6.53 9.63 -31.09
CA SER A 371 -7.82 9.22 -31.67
C SER A 371 -8.97 10.02 -31.05
N GLY A 372 -9.89 10.52 -31.88
CA GLY A 372 -11.12 11.16 -31.43
C GLY A 372 -12.14 10.09 -30.99
N ILE A 373 -12.05 9.69 -29.72
CA ILE A 373 -12.98 8.73 -29.11
C ILE A 373 -14.15 9.52 -28.55
N ALA A 374 -15.37 9.10 -28.87
CA ALA A 374 -16.56 9.74 -28.33
C ALA A 374 -16.68 9.53 -26.82
N HIS A 375 -17.31 10.46 -26.13
CA HIS A 375 -17.67 10.35 -24.71
C HIS A 375 -18.36 9.00 -24.42
N ILE A 376 -17.93 8.35 -23.33
CA ILE A 376 -18.40 7.02 -22.95
C ILE A 376 -19.06 7.07 -21.58
N GLU A 377 -20.30 6.67 -21.53
CA GLU A 377 -21.06 6.45 -20.32
C GLU A 377 -21.16 4.96 -20.01
N MET A 378 -20.94 4.59 -18.74
CA MET A 378 -21.12 3.19 -18.35
C MET A 378 -21.52 3.04 -16.88
N GLU A 379 -22.22 1.96 -16.57
CA GLU A 379 -22.36 1.45 -15.22
C GLU A 379 -21.35 0.32 -15.02
N VAL A 380 -20.63 0.33 -13.89
CA VAL A 380 -19.71 -0.73 -13.47
C VAL A 380 -20.28 -1.39 -12.23
N VAL A 381 -20.57 -2.69 -12.32
CA VAL A 381 -21.27 -3.46 -11.28
C VAL A 381 -20.28 -4.42 -10.61
N PRO A 382 -20.07 -4.32 -9.28
CA PRO A 382 -19.23 -5.27 -8.56
C PRO A 382 -19.96 -6.60 -8.31
N PRO A 383 -19.22 -7.67 -7.93
CA PRO A 383 -19.84 -8.90 -7.46
C PRO A 383 -20.77 -8.69 -6.27
N VAL A 384 -21.78 -9.56 -6.16
CA VAL A 384 -22.69 -9.58 -5.00
C VAL A 384 -22.02 -10.27 -3.82
N GLU A 385 -22.30 -9.81 -2.60
CA GLU A 385 -21.79 -10.44 -1.39
C GLU A 385 -22.30 -11.88 -1.22
N ASN A 386 -21.40 -12.81 -0.99
CA ASN A 386 -21.68 -14.24 -0.79
C ASN A 386 -20.68 -14.87 0.18
N ALA A 387 -20.44 -14.22 1.31
CA ALA A 387 -19.45 -14.67 2.29
C ALA A 387 -19.94 -15.90 3.05
N GLN A 388 -19.08 -16.91 3.17
CA GLN A 388 -19.27 -18.04 4.07
C GLN A 388 -18.37 -17.88 5.29
N LEU A 389 -18.96 -17.92 6.49
CA LEU A 389 -18.21 -17.77 7.74
C LEU A 389 -18.04 -19.12 8.42
N PRO A 390 -16.87 -19.40 9.01
CA PRO A 390 -16.70 -20.57 9.86
C PRO A 390 -17.50 -20.44 11.16
N ASP A 391 -17.86 -21.57 11.73
CA ASP A 391 -18.54 -21.63 13.04
C ASP A 391 -17.58 -21.18 14.15
N VAL A 392 -18.03 -20.27 15.00
CA VAL A 392 -17.30 -19.78 16.19
C VAL A 392 -18.24 -19.72 17.37
N THR A 393 -17.84 -20.34 18.49
CA THR A 393 -18.64 -20.30 19.72
C THR A 393 -18.45 -18.98 20.47
N ASP A 394 -19.41 -18.65 21.33
CA ASP A 394 -19.34 -17.45 22.17
C ASP A 394 -18.13 -17.50 23.13
N GLU A 395 -17.76 -18.70 23.61
CA GLU A 395 -16.58 -18.88 24.47
C GLU A 395 -15.29 -18.61 23.71
N GLN A 396 -15.17 -19.03 22.44
CA GLN A 396 -14.02 -18.74 21.60
C GLN A 396 -13.89 -17.24 21.33
N ARG A 397 -15.00 -16.55 21.05
CA ARG A 397 -15.02 -15.08 20.88
C ARG A 397 -14.59 -14.36 22.16
N ALA A 398 -15.17 -14.74 23.30
CA ALA A 398 -14.85 -14.13 24.59
C ALA A 398 -13.37 -14.33 24.98
N GLU A 399 -12.80 -15.51 24.71
CA GLU A 399 -11.38 -15.77 24.97
C GLU A 399 -10.49 -14.95 24.04
N ASN A 400 -10.83 -14.86 22.75
CA ASN A 400 -10.09 -14.04 21.80
C ASN A 400 -10.09 -12.56 22.22
N THR A 401 -11.25 -12.01 22.59
CA THR A 401 -11.38 -10.63 23.09
C THR A 401 -10.51 -10.40 24.32
N ARG A 402 -10.57 -11.29 25.31
CA ARG A 402 -9.74 -11.20 26.51
C ARG A 402 -8.25 -11.22 26.20
N ARG A 403 -7.83 -12.03 25.22
CA ARG A 403 -6.43 -12.08 24.78
C ARG A 403 -6.02 -10.78 24.13
N MET A 404 -6.83 -10.25 23.21
CA MET A 404 -6.56 -8.98 22.53
C MET A 404 -6.44 -7.80 23.51
N GLU A 405 -7.32 -7.73 24.53
CA GLU A 405 -7.23 -6.74 25.60
C GLU A 405 -5.88 -6.81 26.36
N TYR A 406 -5.41 -8.03 26.63
CA TYR A 406 -4.11 -8.22 27.27
C TYR A 406 -2.96 -7.81 26.34
N GLU A 407 -3.00 -8.18 25.08
CA GLU A 407 -2.02 -7.85 24.04
C GLU A 407 -1.96 -6.34 23.80
N ASP A 408 -3.11 -5.67 23.80
CA ASP A 408 -3.23 -4.21 23.79
C ASP A 408 -2.49 -3.59 24.99
N SER A 409 -2.63 -4.17 26.18
CA SER A 409 -1.93 -3.67 27.36
C SER A 409 -0.40 -3.76 27.21
N LEU A 410 0.12 -4.84 26.59
CA LEU A 410 1.55 -5.02 26.33
C LEU A 410 2.05 -3.99 25.31
N ARG A 411 1.33 -3.82 24.21
CA ARG A 411 1.69 -2.84 23.17
C ARG A 411 1.61 -1.42 23.72
N ASN A 412 0.57 -1.08 24.48
CA ASN A 412 0.41 0.23 25.11
C ASN A 412 1.53 0.53 26.12
N ALA A 413 2.00 -0.48 26.87
CA ALA A 413 3.17 -0.32 27.74
C ALA A 413 4.45 0.04 26.96
N TYR A 414 4.63 -0.52 25.78
CA TYR A 414 5.72 -0.15 24.88
C TYR A 414 5.51 1.26 24.31
N VAL A 415 4.34 1.58 23.81
CA VAL A 415 4.00 2.92 23.27
C VAL A 415 4.14 4.00 24.32
N ALA A 416 3.88 3.71 25.60
CA ALA A 416 4.08 4.64 26.70
C ALA A 416 5.55 5.08 26.90
N THR A 417 6.51 4.39 26.25
CA THR A 417 7.92 4.80 26.23
C THR A 417 8.22 5.90 25.21
N PHE A 418 7.28 6.20 24.30
CA PHE A 418 7.41 7.21 23.27
C PHE A 418 7.15 8.61 23.86
N PHE A 419 7.56 9.64 23.12
CA PHE A 419 7.23 11.00 23.50
C PHE A 419 5.74 11.27 23.40
N THR A 420 5.18 11.81 24.49
CA THR A 420 3.89 12.49 24.46
C THR A 420 4.11 13.97 24.12
N ALA A 421 3.08 14.70 23.74
CA ALA A 421 3.18 16.15 23.50
C ALA A 421 3.83 16.90 24.68
N GLN A 422 3.49 16.52 25.92
CA GLN A 422 4.05 17.13 27.12
C GLN A 422 5.53 16.79 27.29
N THR A 423 5.91 15.50 27.23
CA THR A 423 7.32 15.09 27.46
C THR A 423 8.22 15.52 26.32
N ALA A 424 7.72 15.61 25.09
CA ALA A 424 8.42 16.16 23.94
C ALA A 424 8.71 17.66 24.13
N LEU A 425 7.71 18.43 24.57
CA LEU A 425 7.87 19.85 24.85
C LEU A 425 8.84 20.11 26.01
N GLU A 426 8.80 19.29 27.07
CA GLU A 426 9.77 19.34 28.16
C GLU A 426 11.18 19.03 27.69
N TYR A 427 11.35 18.08 26.78
CA TYR A 427 12.62 17.77 26.14
C TYR A 427 13.12 18.93 25.26
N ALA A 428 12.27 19.47 24.40
CA ALA A 428 12.64 20.56 23.47
C ALA A 428 13.05 21.83 24.20
N LYS A 429 12.50 22.14 25.38
CA LYS A 429 12.89 23.26 26.24
C LYS A 429 14.31 23.16 26.80
N LYS A 430 14.96 21.99 26.72
CA LYS A 430 16.38 21.84 27.13
C LYS A 430 17.35 22.50 26.16
N PHE A 431 16.93 22.77 24.91
CA PHE A 431 17.71 23.58 23.99
C PHE A 431 17.63 25.07 24.39
N GLU A 432 18.64 25.55 25.11
CA GLU A 432 18.64 26.90 25.69
C GLU A 432 18.62 27.99 24.61
N LYS A 433 19.42 27.81 23.55
CA LYS A 433 19.51 28.76 22.44
C LYS A 433 18.34 28.57 21.49
N LYS A 434 17.68 29.68 21.17
CA LYS A 434 16.59 29.71 20.19
C LYS A 434 17.10 30.22 18.85
N TYR A 435 16.88 29.43 17.79
CA TYR A 435 17.35 29.72 16.45
C TYR A 435 16.21 30.15 15.53
N PHE A 436 14.96 29.74 15.84
CA PHE A 436 13.76 30.01 15.02
C PHE A 436 12.52 30.16 15.91
N PRO A 437 11.43 30.77 15.38
CA PRO A 437 10.17 30.94 16.12
C PRO A 437 9.55 29.59 16.51
N ASP A 438 8.88 29.53 17.65
CA ASP A 438 8.17 28.34 18.16
C ASP A 438 9.00 27.05 18.19
N GLN A 439 10.34 27.19 18.27
CA GLN A 439 11.30 26.08 18.25
C GLN A 439 10.89 24.91 19.15
N ASP A 440 10.48 25.21 20.38
CA ASP A 440 10.16 24.15 21.35
C ASP A 440 8.97 23.29 20.87
N GLN A 441 7.92 23.93 20.37
CA GLN A 441 6.75 23.23 19.87
C GLN A 441 7.08 22.45 18.59
N ARG A 442 7.77 23.08 17.65
CA ARG A 442 8.14 22.47 16.39
C ARG A 442 9.07 21.26 16.55
N ILE A 443 10.03 21.31 17.47
CA ILE A 443 10.86 20.14 17.82
C ILE A 443 10.00 19.08 18.53
N ALA A 444 9.09 19.48 19.42
CA ALA A 444 8.22 18.56 20.10
C ALA A 444 7.31 17.77 19.12
N ASP A 445 6.76 18.43 18.11
CA ASP A 445 5.93 17.79 17.10
C ASP A 445 6.69 16.71 16.31
N ILE A 446 7.95 16.98 15.93
CA ILE A 446 8.85 15.99 15.30
C ILE A 446 9.12 14.80 16.23
N LEU A 447 9.40 15.06 17.51
CA LEU A 447 9.66 13.99 18.48
C LEU A 447 8.44 13.09 18.69
N VAL A 448 7.24 13.64 18.73
CA VAL A 448 5.99 12.86 18.78
C VAL A 448 5.81 12.04 17.50
N ALA A 449 6.02 12.66 16.33
CA ALA A 449 5.90 11.99 15.05
C ALA A 449 6.91 10.84 14.85
N SER A 450 8.09 10.95 15.46
CA SER A 450 9.18 9.94 15.34
C SER A 450 8.89 8.62 16.07
N ARG A 451 7.91 8.58 16.98
CA ARG A 451 7.50 7.39 17.74
C ARG A 451 8.69 6.62 18.30
N GLY A 452 8.79 5.32 18.05
CA GLY A 452 9.89 4.46 18.52
C GLY A 452 11.28 4.80 17.95
N ASN A 453 11.37 5.67 16.94
CA ASN A 453 12.64 6.17 16.39
C ASN A 453 13.18 7.39 17.13
N HIS A 454 12.51 7.84 18.18
CA HIS A 454 12.84 9.09 18.87
C HIS A 454 14.29 9.19 19.34
N LYS A 455 14.95 8.06 19.65
CA LYS A 455 16.34 8.06 20.05
C LYS A 455 17.28 8.53 18.93
N GLU A 456 17.08 8.07 17.70
CA GLU A 456 17.85 8.52 16.53
C GLU A 456 17.70 10.03 16.32
N ILE A 457 16.48 10.54 16.47
CA ILE A 457 16.16 11.97 16.30
C ILE A 457 16.73 12.81 17.46
N THR A 458 16.59 12.35 18.71
CA THR A 458 17.15 13.10 19.86
C THR A 458 18.66 13.16 19.85
N ASP A 459 19.34 12.05 19.51
CA ASP A 459 20.79 11.98 19.41
C ASP A 459 21.30 12.92 18.28
N PHE A 460 20.58 12.96 17.15
CA PHE A 460 20.86 13.87 16.03
C PHE A 460 20.70 15.34 16.43
N LEU A 461 19.57 15.72 17.01
CA LEU A 461 19.32 17.11 17.46
C LEU A 461 20.32 17.57 18.52
N HIS A 462 20.67 16.70 19.48
CA HIS A 462 21.65 17.01 20.51
C HIS A 462 23.04 17.26 19.94
N GLU A 463 23.49 16.45 18.99
CA GLU A 463 24.76 16.65 18.32
C GLU A 463 24.76 17.93 17.50
N ALA A 464 23.69 18.20 16.77
CA ALA A 464 23.54 19.43 15.99
C ALA A 464 23.53 20.70 16.86
N ASP A 465 22.88 20.65 18.04
CA ASP A 465 22.95 21.76 19.00
C ASP A 465 24.38 22.01 19.53
N THR A 466 25.08 20.93 19.90
CA THR A 466 26.47 21.00 20.35
C THR A 466 27.38 21.60 19.28
N LYS A 467 27.15 21.32 18.02
CA LYS A 467 27.89 21.87 16.87
C LYS A 467 27.36 23.23 16.42
N GLY A 468 26.29 23.76 17.00
CA GLY A 468 25.71 25.08 16.68
C GLY A 468 24.91 25.11 15.35
N VAL A 469 24.49 23.97 14.83
CA VAL A 469 23.77 23.83 13.56
C VAL A 469 22.33 23.32 13.72
N LEU A 470 21.74 23.48 14.90
CA LEU A 470 20.39 22.98 15.22
C LEU A 470 19.31 23.50 14.26
N SER A 471 19.43 24.73 13.76
CA SER A 471 18.48 25.30 12.79
C SER A 471 18.45 24.47 11.49
N HIS A 472 19.63 24.14 10.96
CA HIS A 472 19.73 23.34 9.73
C HIS A 472 19.29 21.89 9.96
N ALA A 473 19.60 21.32 11.13
CA ALA A 473 19.13 19.99 11.51
C ALA A 473 17.58 19.93 11.56
N TYR A 474 16.96 20.94 12.16
CA TYR A 474 15.52 21.05 12.19
C TYR A 474 14.93 21.18 10.76
N GLN A 475 15.49 22.07 9.94
CA GLN A 475 15.05 22.22 8.54
C GLN A 475 15.16 20.92 7.74
N LEU A 476 16.22 20.14 7.96
CA LEU A 476 16.35 18.81 7.35
C LEU A 476 15.24 17.86 7.80
N LEU A 477 14.91 17.83 9.09
CA LEU A 477 13.82 16.98 9.61
C LEU A 477 12.45 17.38 9.07
N GLU A 478 12.22 18.66 8.78
CA GLU A 478 10.97 19.14 8.17
C GLU A 478 10.77 18.62 6.73
N THR A 479 11.84 18.23 6.03
CA THR A 479 11.72 17.64 4.68
C THR A 479 11.28 16.17 4.70
N LEU A 480 11.29 15.52 5.86
CA LEU A 480 10.98 14.12 6.00
C LEU A 480 9.47 13.90 6.18
N ALA A 481 8.93 12.91 5.47
CA ALA A 481 7.59 12.42 5.74
C ALA A 481 7.51 11.79 7.15
N GLN A 482 6.32 11.72 7.72
CA GLN A 482 6.13 11.11 9.06
C GLN A 482 6.70 9.69 9.16
N LYS A 483 6.59 8.89 8.10
CA LYS A 483 7.12 7.54 8.07
C LYS A 483 8.64 7.51 8.07
N ASP A 484 9.28 8.46 7.39
CA ASP A 484 10.75 8.60 7.42
C ASP A 484 11.24 9.02 8.79
N LEU A 485 10.55 9.90 9.51
CA LEU A 485 10.87 10.21 10.90
C LEU A 485 10.86 8.97 11.81
N ARG A 486 10.04 7.94 11.49
CA ARG A 486 9.87 6.73 12.29
C ARG A 486 10.94 5.67 12.06
N ASP A 487 11.70 5.73 10.96
CA ASP A 487 12.67 4.68 10.63
C ASP A 487 14.01 5.17 10.05
N THR A 488 14.20 6.48 9.80
CA THR A 488 15.48 7.03 9.33
C THR A 488 16.54 6.97 10.43
N PRO A 489 17.69 6.33 10.19
CA PRO A 489 18.77 6.29 11.15
C PRO A 489 19.53 7.62 11.20
N LYS A 490 20.10 7.94 12.36
CA LYS A 490 20.92 9.15 12.58
C LYS A 490 22.03 9.31 11.53
N SER A 491 22.65 8.21 11.11
CA SER A 491 23.73 8.26 10.11
C SER A 491 23.34 8.87 8.77
N VAL A 492 22.07 8.71 8.36
CA VAL A 492 21.52 9.36 7.15
C VAL A 492 21.36 10.86 7.39
N LEU A 493 20.82 11.22 8.57
CA LEU A 493 20.62 12.62 8.94
C LEU A 493 21.96 13.36 9.04
N ASP A 494 22.96 12.72 9.64
CA ASP A 494 24.32 13.27 9.73
C ASP A 494 24.95 13.49 8.35
N ASP A 495 24.84 12.52 7.44
CA ASP A 495 25.37 12.60 6.08
C ASP A 495 24.74 13.78 5.32
N HIS A 496 23.44 13.97 5.44
CA HIS A 496 22.72 15.05 4.77
C HIS A 496 22.96 16.42 5.42
N LEU A 497 23.20 16.48 6.73
CA LEU A 497 23.47 17.72 7.45
C LEU A 497 24.91 18.21 7.25
N TYR A 498 25.89 17.30 7.40
CA TYR A 498 27.31 17.70 7.45
C TYR A 498 28.00 17.68 6.08
N PHE A 499 27.45 16.94 5.13
CA PHE A 499 27.89 16.94 3.74
C PHE A 499 26.83 17.57 2.80
N GLY A 500 25.89 18.31 3.38
CA GLY A 500 24.86 19.05 2.68
C GLY A 500 25.37 20.30 2.00
N ALA A 501 24.45 21.04 1.39
CA ALA A 501 24.74 22.29 0.69
C ALA A 501 25.16 23.40 1.66
N GLU A 502 26.18 24.16 1.27
CA GLU A 502 26.46 25.47 1.85
C GLU A 502 25.69 26.55 1.06
N GLY A 503 24.94 27.41 1.75
CA GLY A 503 24.22 28.55 1.15
C GLY A 503 22.70 28.40 1.08
N GLU A 504 22.04 29.31 0.38
CA GLU A 504 20.59 29.28 0.12
C GLU A 504 20.30 28.26 -1.00
N CYS A 505 19.94 27.06 -0.65
CA CYS A 505 19.47 26.05 -1.60
C CYS A 505 18.07 25.54 -1.19
N SER A 506 17.34 24.98 -2.13
CA SER A 506 16.04 24.36 -1.87
C SER A 506 16.20 23.21 -0.86
N LEU A 507 15.50 23.31 0.26
CA LEU A 507 15.49 22.26 1.29
C LEU A 507 14.90 20.96 0.73
N GLU A 508 13.83 21.06 -0.02
CA GLU A 508 13.11 19.92 -0.58
C GLU A 508 13.90 19.24 -1.71
N HIS A 509 14.51 20.01 -2.61
CA HIS A 509 15.15 19.50 -3.83
C HIS A 509 16.65 19.22 -3.68
N VAL A 510 17.28 19.66 -2.59
CA VAL A 510 18.71 19.43 -2.31
C VAL A 510 18.94 18.74 -0.98
N ALA A 511 18.36 19.25 0.13
CA ALA A 511 18.64 18.74 1.45
C ALA A 511 17.91 17.44 1.79
N CYS A 512 16.68 17.25 1.28
CA CYS A 512 15.86 16.08 1.56
C CYS A 512 16.57 14.77 1.21
N PRO A 513 16.69 13.80 2.13
CA PRO A 513 17.25 12.47 1.83
C PRO A 513 16.42 11.66 0.86
N ARG A 514 15.09 11.78 0.94
CA ARG A 514 14.12 11.00 0.17
C ARG A 514 14.02 11.47 -1.28
N VAL A 515 14.07 10.53 -2.20
CA VAL A 515 13.81 10.75 -3.63
C VAL A 515 12.48 10.14 -4.03
N ASP A 516 12.28 8.85 -3.76
CA ASP A 516 11.03 8.13 -4.04
C ASP A 516 10.65 7.18 -2.88
N THR A 517 10.94 5.89 -3.00
CA THR A 517 10.55 4.86 -2.01
C THR A 517 11.73 4.00 -1.54
N GLU A 518 12.94 4.38 -1.90
CA GLU A 518 14.19 3.70 -1.56
C GLU A 518 14.41 3.59 -0.05
N LEU A 519 15.18 2.57 0.36
CA LEU A 519 15.72 2.52 1.72
C LEU A 519 16.78 3.62 1.88
N LEU A 520 16.52 4.55 2.80
CA LEU A 520 17.46 5.65 3.06
C LEU A 520 18.79 5.13 3.63
N ARG A 521 19.89 5.55 3.00
CA ARG A 521 21.27 5.28 3.39
C ARG A 521 22.14 6.51 3.18
N PRO A 522 23.24 6.66 3.94
CA PRO A 522 24.21 7.75 3.70
C PRO A 522 24.83 7.60 2.31
N TYR A 523 24.87 8.68 1.53
CA TYR A 523 25.47 8.67 0.19
C TYR A 523 26.26 9.93 -0.17
N ARG A 524 26.02 11.07 0.49
CA ARG A 524 26.62 12.35 0.10
C ARG A 524 28.12 12.39 0.30
N GLU A 525 28.62 12.07 1.49
CA GLU A 525 30.05 11.97 1.79
C GLU A 525 30.73 11.02 0.79
N TYR A 526 30.10 9.87 0.56
CA TYR A 526 30.64 8.88 -0.36
C TYR A 526 30.78 9.41 -1.78
N PHE A 527 29.75 10.06 -2.34
CA PHE A 527 29.81 10.59 -3.70
C PHE A 527 30.81 11.74 -3.82
N GLN A 528 30.86 12.66 -2.86
CA GLN A 528 31.84 13.74 -2.81
C GLN A 528 33.27 13.22 -2.79
N ALA A 529 33.53 12.10 -2.10
CA ALA A 529 34.86 11.49 -2.00
C ALA A 529 35.23 10.61 -3.22
N ASN A 530 34.28 9.98 -3.89
CA ASN A 530 34.54 8.92 -4.86
C ASN A 530 34.21 9.29 -6.33
N ILE A 531 33.39 10.32 -6.56
CA ILE A 531 33.13 10.79 -7.93
C ILE A 531 34.30 11.66 -8.38
N PRO A 532 34.93 11.32 -9.55
CA PRO A 532 36.04 12.11 -10.07
C PRO A 532 35.64 13.57 -10.34
N SER A 533 36.57 14.53 -10.11
CA SER A 533 36.30 15.96 -10.27
C SER A 533 35.75 16.35 -11.64
N ALA A 534 36.22 15.67 -12.70
CA ALA A 534 35.71 15.90 -14.05
C ALA A 534 34.24 15.50 -14.23
N LEU A 535 33.80 14.47 -13.56
CA LEU A 535 32.38 14.07 -13.57
C LEU A 535 31.56 14.97 -12.62
N ALA A 536 32.10 15.36 -11.47
CA ALA A 536 31.48 16.34 -10.58
C ALA A 536 31.22 17.68 -11.30
N ASP A 537 32.15 18.11 -12.15
CA ASP A 537 31.97 19.30 -12.99
C ASP A 537 30.82 19.14 -14.00
N LEU A 538 30.68 17.97 -14.62
CA LEU A 538 29.52 17.69 -15.48
C LEU A 538 28.21 17.74 -14.69
N VAL A 539 28.17 17.16 -13.50
CA VAL A 539 26.96 17.20 -12.63
C VAL A 539 26.59 18.65 -12.34
N THR A 540 27.54 19.48 -11.94
CA THR A 540 27.30 20.83 -11.43
C THR A 540 27.04 21.87 -12.54
N ASN A 541 27.81 21.81 -13.63
CA ASN A 541 27.84 22.86 -14.65
C ASN A 541 27.29 22.43 -16.01
N HIS A 542 27.07 21.13 -16.21
CA HIS A 542 26.60 20.55 -17.48
C HIS A 542 25.70 19.33 -17.20
N THR A 543 24.66 19.50 -16.41
CA THR A 543 23.82 18.39 -15.88
C THR A 543 23.22 17.52 -17.00
N SER A 544 22.90 18.10 -18.15
CA SER A 544 22.47 17.33 -19.34
C SER A 544 23.51 16.31 -19.82
N LEU A 545 24.80 16.63 -19.68
CA LEU A 545 25.87 15.66 -19.99
C LEU A 545 25.99 14.57 -18.94
N PHE A 546 25.60 14.84 -17.70
CA PHE A 546 25.49 13.81 -16.67
C PHE A 546 24.31 12.88 -16.91
N VAL A 547 23.17 13.39 -17.42
CA VAL A 547 22.05 12.53 -17.90
C VAL A 547 22.57 11.55 -18.97
N LYS A 548 23.32 12.09 -19.96
CA LYS A 548 23.93 11.25 -21.00
C LYS A 548 24.94 10.26 -20.41
N TRP A 549 25.76 10.68 -19.45
CA TRP A 549 26.70 9.78 -18.77
C TRP A 549 25.97 8.62 -18.09
N CYS A 550 24.84 8.86 -17.40
CA CYS A 550 24.02 7.79 -16.80
C CYS A 550 23.53 6.79 -17.87
N LYS A 551 23.04 7.30 -19.02
CA LYS A 551 22.65 6.45 -20.16
C LYS A 551 23.80 5.56 -20.64
N ASP A 552 24.99 6.15 -20.85
CA ASP A 552 26.11 5.49 -21.50
C ASP A 552 26.89 4.53 -20.56
N ASN A 553 26.78 4.70 -19.25
CA ASN A 553 27.63 4.01 -18.26
C ASN A 553 26.86 3.10 -17.28
N LEU A 554 25.53 3.08 -17.31
CA LEU A 554 24.72 2.18 -16.50
C LEU A 554 24.12 1.07 -17.37
N THR A 555 24.20 -0.17 -16.86
CA THR A 555 23.57 -1.33 -17.49
C THR A 555 22.15 -1.46 -16.94
N MET A 556 21.16 -1.33 -17.82
CA MET A 556 19.75 -1.38 -17.44
C MET A 556 19.24 -2.82 -17.37
N LEU A 557 18.58 -3.17 -16.26
CA LEU A 557 18.14 -4.54 -15.94
C LEU A 557 16.66 -4.57 -15.47
N ASP A 558 15.80 -3.87 -16.21
CA ASP A 558 14.38 -3.75 -15.86
C ASP A 558 13.62 -5.09 -15.82
N ALA A 559 14.09 -6.10 -16.57
CA ALA A 559 13.48 -7.44 -16.58
C ALA A 559 13.57 -8.16 -15.22
N ILE A 560 14.52 -7.80 -14.36
CA ILE A 560 14.69 -8.33 -13.01
C ILE A 560 14.50 -7.26 -11.92
N SER A 561 13.77 -6.20 -12.25
CA SER A 561 13.33 -5.18 -11.31
C SER A 561 12.07 -5.60 -10.58
N LEU A 562 11.98 -5.25 -9.31
CA LEU A 562 10.75 -5.31 -8.54
C LEU A 562 10.39 -3.90 -8.07
N ARG A 563 9.18 -3.48 -8.35
CA ARG A 563 8.70 -2.12 -8.00
C ARG A 563 8.92 -1.83 -6.51
N TYR A 564 9.54 -0.71 -6.20
CA TYR A 564 9.91 -0.24 -4.85
C TYR A 564 11.02 -1.05 -4.15
N VAL A 565 11.75 -1.87 -4.88
CA VAL A 565 12.96 -2.57 -4.39
C VAL A 565 14.17 -2.05 -5.16
N GLN A 566 14.54 -0.81 -4.84
CA GLN A 566 15.62 -0.11 -5.55
C GLN A 566 17.00 -0.44 -4.98
N LEU A 567 18.01 -0.22 -5.80
CA LEU A 567 19.42 -0.27 -5.40
C LEU A 567 19.76 0.94 -4.53
N ASP A 568 20.66 0.72 -3.58
CA ASP A 568 21.37 1.82 -2.90
C ASP A 568 22.13 2.64 -3.96
N PRO A 569 22.00 3.98 -4.00
CA PRO A 569 22.70 4.82 -4.96
C PRO A 569 24.22 4.59 -5.01
N LYS A 570 24.87 4.26 -3.88
CA LYS A 570 26.30 3.89 -3.85
C LYS A 570 26.56 2.61 -4.63
N ARG A 571 25.67 1.61 -4.48
CA ARG A 571 25.82 0.33 -5.19
C ARG A 571 25.59 0.49 -6.68
N VAL A 572 24.72 1.40 -7.12
CA VAL A 572 24.60 1.77 -8.55
C VAL A 572 25.93 2.32 -9.08
N TRP A 573 26.59 3.21 -8.32
CA TRP A 573 27.91 3.73 -8.69
C TRP A 573 29.00 2.65 -8.76
N GLU A 574 29.03 1.75 -7.78
CA GLU A 574 30.05 0.70 -7.69
C GLU A 574 29.89 -0.37 -8.76
N THR A 575 28.68 -0.84 -8.99
CA THR A 575 28.38 -1.98 -9.87
C THR A 575 28.06 -1.58 -11.30
N ARG A 576 27.66 -0.34 -11.55
CA ARG A 576 27.12 0.15 -12.82
C ARG A 576 25.83 -0.57 -13.25
N LEU A 577 25.17 -1.26 -12.36
CA LEU A 577 23.90 -1.91 -12.60
C LEU A 577 22.76 -0.99 -12.10
N ALA A 578 21.66 -0.95 -12.84
CA ALA A 578 20.46 -0.22 -12.42
C ALA A 578 19.21 -0.80 -13.09
N ASP A 579 18.07 -0.60 -12.47
CA ASP A 579 16.78 -0.55 -13.12
C ASP A 579 16.34 0.92 -13.30
N LYS A 580 15.19 1.14 -13.94
CA LYS A 580 14.68 2.50 -14.20
C LYS A 580 14.61 3.33 -12.90
N GLY A 581 13.93 2.81 -11.85
CA GLY A 581 13.77 3.55 -10.59
C GLY A 581 15.10 3.81 -9.88
N SER A 582 16.00 2.82 -9.87
CA SER A 582 17.33 2.96 -9.26
C SER A 582 18.21 3.97 -10.01
N ARG A 583 18.13 4.02 -11.35
CA ARG A 583 18.83 5.03 -12.16
C ARG A 583 18.31 6.44 -11.86
N GLU A 584 17.01 6.61 -11.76
CA GLU A 584 16.35 7.87 -11.42
C GLU A 584 16.79 8.37 -10.03
N ILE A 585 16.73 7.49 -9.01
CA ILE A 585 17.18 7.79 -7.65
C ILE A 585 18.67 8.10 -7.60
N PHE A 586 19.51 7.32 -8.30
CA PHE A 586 20.95 7.56 -8.38
C PHE A 586 21.25 8.93 -8.97
N PHE A 587 20.60 9.29 -10.09
CA PHE A 587 20.77 10.60 -10.72
C PHE A 587 20.47 11.73 -9.75
N VAL A 588 19.31 11.69 -9.08
CA VAL A 588 18.90 12.71 -8.09
C VAL A 588 19.87 12.75 -6.91
N ALA A 589 20.26 11.59 -6.37
CA ALA A 589 21.18 11.50 -5.23
C ALA A 589 22.56 12.12 -5.55
N VAL A 590 23.09 11.85 -6.73
CA VAL A 590 24.36 12.46 -7.19
C VAL A 590 24.18 13.96 -7.40
N CYS A 591 23.15 14.42 -8.09
CA CYS A 591 22.86 15.85 -8.27
C CYS A 591 22.83 16.59 -6.92
N ARG A 592 22.03 16.09 -5.96
CA ARG A 592 21.94 16.65 -4.61
C ARG A 592 23.25 16.65 -3.85
N SER A 593 24.12 15.64 -4.07
CA SER A 593 25.45 15.59 -3.41
C SER A 593 26.40 16.68 -3.89
N PHE A 594 26.16 17.25 -5.06
CA PHE A 594 26.90 18.36 -5.64
C PHE A 594 26.08 19.66 -5.75
N ASN A 595 25.01 19.78 -4.92
CA ASN A 595 24.19 20.98 -4.79
C ASN A 595 23.45 21.39 -6.07
N VAL A 596 23.08 20.44 -6.91
CA VAL A 596 22.16 20.62 -8.04
C VAL A 596 20.76 20.25 -7.57
N GLU A 597 19.81 21.15 -7.77
CA GLU A 597 18.41 20.89 -7.43
C GLU A 597 17.85 19.82 -8.36
N ALA A 598 17.46 18.68 -7.79
CA ALA A 598 16.85 17.57 -8.53
C ALA A 598 15.83 16.83 -7.67
N TRP A 599 14.73 16.40 -8.29
CA TRP A 599 13.63 15.72 -7.59
C TRP A 599 12.82 14.84 -8.55
N MET A 600 12.07 13.93 -7.97
CA MET A 600 10.99 13.23 -8.64
C MET A 600 9.73 14.09 -8.57
N ASP A 601 9.19 14.52 -9.69
CA ASP A 601 7.95 15.30 -9.72
C ASP A 601 6.78 14.47 -9.14
N PRO A 602 6.07 14.96 -8.11
CA PRO A 602 5.05 14.18 -7.43
C PRO A 602 3.84 13.89 -8.31
N VAL A 603 3.53 14.74 -9.29
CA VAL A 603 2.36 14.62 -10.17
C VAL A 603 2.66 13.71 -11.36
N THR A 604 3.70 14.03 -12.12
CA THR A 604 4.02 13.34 -13.37
C THR A 604 4.91 12.11 -13.18
N ARG A 605 5.55 11.98 -12.03
CA ARG A 605 6.55 10.95 -11.71
C ARG A 605 7.76 10.96 -12.65
N VAL A 606 8.04 12.10 -13.26
CA VAL A 606 9.24 12.34 -14.07
C VAL A 606 10.30 13.01 -13.20
N VAL A 607 11.55 12.57 -13.32
CA VAL A 607 12.67 13.24 -12.65
C VAL A 607 12.92 14.60 -13.30
N LYS A 608 13.14 15.61 -12.48
CA LYS A 608 13.44 16.98 -12.89
C LYS A 608 14.72 17.48 -12.25
N TYR A 609 15.39 18.44 -12.89
CA TYR A 609 16.49 19.18 -12.31
C TYR A 609 16.48 20.64 -12.77
N ILE A 610 17.16 21.51 -12.01
CA ILE A 610 17.45 22.87 -12.42
C ILE A 610 18.88 22.92 -12.96
N ASP A 611 19.06 23.35 -14.21
CA ASP A 611 20.41 23.54 -14.77
C ASP A 611 21.01 24.85 -14.24
N ASN A 612 22.18 24.75 -13.62
CA ASN A 612 22.83 25.90 -12.99
C ASN A 612 23.34 26.93 -14.01
N SER A 613 23.40 26.60 -15.30
CA SER A 613 23.89 27.52 -16.35
C SER A 613 22.83 28.52 -16.79
N ASP A 614 21.54 28.16 -16.79
CA ASP A 614 20.43 28.98 -17.28
C ASP A 614 19.26 29.10 -16.29
N MET A 615 19.30 28.35 -15.17
CA MET A 615 18.27 28.29 -14.11
C MET A 615 16.91 27.83 -14.63
N LEU A 616 16.88 27.04 -15.68
CA LEU A 616 15.64 26.44 -16.19
C LEU A 616 15.43 25.04 -15.61
N VAL A 617 14.15 24.64 -15.52
CA VAL A 617 13.75 23.30 -15.13
C VAL A 617 13.69 22.40 -16.36
N TYR A 618 14.37 21.27 -16.29
CA TYR A 618 14.39 20.26 -17.34
C TYR A 618 13.82 18.94 -16.83
N ASP A 619 13.03 18.28 -17.67
CA ASP A 619 12.66 16.89 -17.48
C ASP A 619 13.83 15.98 -17.85
N VAL A 620 14.09 14.96 -17.06
CA VAL A 620 15.14 13.96 -17.36
C VAL A 620 14.57 12.89 -18.27
N ASP A 621 15.07 12.87 -19.49
CA ASP A 621 14.86 11.77 -20.44
C ASP A 621 16.21 11.15 -20.78
N PHE A 622 16.48 9.98 -20.26
CA PHE A 622 17.75 9.28 -20.49
C PHE A 622 17.89 8.77 -21.93
N ASP A 623 16.82 8.67 -22.69
CA ASP A 623 16.83 8.19 -24.08
C ASP A 623 16.88 9.31 -25.11
N ALA A 624 16.62 10.55 -24.69
CA ALA A 624 16.73 11.73 -25.56
C ALA A 624 18.15 11.95 -26.05
N VAL A 625 18.26 12.47 -27.27
CA VAL A 625 19.56 12.93 -27.86
C VAL A 625 19.96 14.24 -27.23
N GLU A 626 18.97 15.14 -27.01
CA GLU A 626 19.14 16.46 -26.39
C GLU A 626 18.05 16.66 -25.36
N GLN A 627 18.40 17.32 -24.26
CA GLN A 627 17.42 17.70 -23.24
C GLN A 627 16.60 18.88 -23.75
N VAL A 628 15.28 18.77 -23.69
CA VAL A 628 14.36 19.81 -24.14
C VAL A 628 13.38 20.10 -23.02
N VAL A 629 13.06 21.38 -22.83
CA VAL A 629 11.96 21.76 -21.92
C VAL A 629 10.67 21.21 -22.48
N ALA A 630 9.93 20.45 -21.68
CA ALA A 630 8.68 19.84 -22.12
C ALA A 630 7.66 20.91 -22.55
N PRO A 631 7.06 20.80 -23.74
CA PRO A 631 6.07 21.74 -24.18
C PRO A 631 4.84 21.71 -23.27
N LYS A 632 4.30 22.88 -22.96
CA LYS A 632 3.16 23.05 -22.04
C LYS A 632 1.94 23.61 -22.75
N GLY A 633 0.79 23.12 -22.35
CA GLY A 633 -0.52 23.70 -22.61
C GLY A 633 -1.30 23.87 -21.33
N LYS A 634 -2.59 24.12 -21.43
CA LYS A 634 -3.44 24.28 -20.25
C LYS A 634 -4.70 23.43 -20.36
N LEU A 635 -5.17 22.93 -19.21
CA LEU A 635 -6.46 22.28 -19.06
C LEU A 635 -7.35 23.14 -18.16
N GLN A 636 -8.60 23.29 -18.55
CA GLN A 636 -9.67 23.80 -17.70
C GLN A 636 -10.83 22.81 -17.73
N LEU A 637 -11.38 22.47 -16.56
CA LEU A 637 -12.58 21.66 -16.46
C LEU A 637 -13.76 22.53 -16.06
N THR A 638 -14.84 22.46 -16.83
CA THR A 638 -16.15 22.99 -16.45
C THR A 638 -16.92 21.94 -15.66
N TYR A 639 -17.74 22.34 -14.70
CA TYR A 639 -18.54 21.44 -13.90
C TYR A 639 -19.93 22.03 -13.64
N ASN A 640 -20.94 21.24 -13.87
CA ASN A 640 -22.33 21.54 -13.51
C ASN A 640 -22.63 20.89 -12.16
N GLU A 641 -22.83 21.69 -11.12
CA GLU A 641 -23.07 21.22 -9.77
C GLU A 641 -24.29 20.30 -9.68
N ILE A 642 -24.14 19.18 -8.95
CA ILE A 642 -25.23 18.26 -8.64
C ILE A 642 -25.50 18.26 -7.12
N PRO A 643 -26.68 17.82 -6.65
CA PRO A 643 -27.00 17.83 -5.22
C PRO A 643 -25.93 17.13 -4.38
N LEU A 644 -25.54 17.76 -3.27
CA LEU A 644 -24.52 17.28 -2.32
C LEU A 644 -23.10 17.08 -2.90
N LEU A 645 -22.82 17.67 -4.06
CA LEU A 645 -21.49 17.64 -4.67
C LEU A 645 -21.29 18.93 -5.47
N ASP A 646 -20.86 19.99 -4.81
CA ASP A 646 -20.55 21.30 -5.38
C ASP A 646 -19.08 21.41 -5.84
N ASP A 647 -18.18 20.62 -5.25
CA ASP A 647 -16.75 20.65 -5.55
C ASP A 647 -16.14 19.21 -5.58
N PRO A 648 -16.18 18.54 -6.73
CA PRO A 648 -15.63 17.19 -6.87
C PRO A 648 -14.15 17.10 -6.50
N LYS A 649 -13.76 16.04 -5.75
CA LYS A 649 -12.40 15.79 -5.27
C LYS A 649 -11.67 14.85 -6.22
N TYR A 650 -10.40 15.16 -6.50
CA TYR A 650 -9.52 14.30 -7.30
C TYR A 650 -9.30 12.94 -6.63
N GLU A 651 -9.16 11.88 -7.40
CA GLU A 651 -9.10 10.46 -6.98
C GLU A 651 -10.34 9.93 -6.24
N VAL A 652 -11.29 10.79 -5.87
CA VAL A 652 -12.58 10.38 -5.28
C VAL A 652 -13.71 10.41 -6.31
N HIS A 653 -13.77 11.48 -7.08
CA HIS A 653 -14.85 11.74 -8.04
C HIS A 653 -14.36 11.79 -9.49
N PHE A 654 -13.10 12.16 -9.71
CA PHE A 654 -12.49 12.18 -11.03
C PHE A 654 -10.98 11.99 -10.97
N SER A 655 -10.40 11.56 -12.10
CA SER A 655 -8.96 11.49 -12.29
C SER A 655 -8.58 11.77 -13.74
N ILE A 656 -7.31 12.12 -13.96
CA ILE A 656 -6.75 12.39 -15.27
C ILE A 656 -5.54 11.50 -15.48
N SER A 657 -5.49 10.78 -16.59
CA SER A 657 -4.37 9.92 -16.97
C SER A 657 -3.78 10.35 -18.31
N LYS A 658 -2.44 10.35 -18.42
CA LYS A 658 -1.70 10.66 -19.64
C LYS A 658 -1.36 9.37 -20.40
N TYR A 659 -1.54 9.37 -21.71
CA TYR A 659 -1.15 8.25 -22.56
C TYR A 659 0.39 8.19 -22.73
N VAL A 660 0.99 7.09 -22.28
CA VAL A 660 2.42 6.83 -22.36
C VAL A 660 2.61 5.36 -22.71
N ASP A 661 3.35 5.06 -23.78
CA ASP A 661 3.76 3.71 -24.17
C ASP A 661 2.62 2.67 -24.25
N GLY A 662 1.46 3.07 -24.75
CA GLY A 662 0.32 2.15 -24.95
C GLY A 662 -0.65 2.06 -23.77
N GLU A 663 -0.37 2.74 -22.64
CA GLU A 663 -1.20 2.75 -21.44
C GLU A 663 -1.50 4.18 -20.97
N PHE A 664 -2.61 4.34 -20.24
CA PHE A 664 -2.95 5.59 -19.57
C PHE A 664 -2.39 5.58 -18.15
N GLN A 665 -1.49 6.52 -17.82
CA GLN A 665 -0.81 6.66 -16.54
C GLN A 665 -1.40 7.81 -15.74
N LEU A 666 -1.88 7.52 -14.53
CA LEU A 666 -2.46 8.49 -13.62
C LEU A 666 -1.51 9.67 -13.36
N GLN A 667 -2.06 10.88 -13.39
CA GLN A 667 -1.40 12.10 -12.92
C GLN A 667 -1.80 12.31 -11.46
N ASN A 668 -0.85 12.33 -10.54
CA ASN A 668 -1.10 12.33 -9.10
C ASN A 668 -1.36 13.74 -8.58
N TYR A 669 -2.54 14.32 -8.87
CA TYR A 669 -2.95 15.58 -8.27
C TYR A 669 -3.56 15.34 -6.88
N ASP A 670 -3.50 16.36 -6.02
CA ASP A 670 -4.22 16.41 -4.75
C ASP A 670 -5.01 17.72 -4.67
N GLY A 671 -6.29 17.63 -4.37
CA GLY A 671 -7.18 18.79 -4.28
C GLY A 671 -8.55 18.55 -4.90
N SER A 672 -9.34 19.62 -4.97
CA SER A 672 -10.65 19.60 -5.58
C SER A 672 -10.65 20.16 -7.00
N TRP A 673 -11.75 19.95 -7.74
CA TRP A 673 -11.97 20.58 -9.04
C TRP A 673 -11.77 22.09 -8.96
N ALA A 674 -12.32 22.75 -7.93
CA ALA A 674 -12.25 24.22 -7.79
C ALA A 674 -10.81 24.70 -7.59
N GLU A 675 -9.98 23.93 -6.87
CA GLU A 675 -8.57 24.26 -6.63
C GLU A 675 -7.68 23.93 -7.83
N LEU A 676 -7.96 22.81 -8.51
CA LEU A 676 -7.09 22.26 -9.52
C LEU A 676 -7.41 22.76 -10.94
N PHE A 677 -8.67 22.72 -11.37
CA PHE A 677 -9.02 22.82 -12.79
C PHE A 677 -10.17 23.79 -13.12
N ARG A 678 -10.77 24.45 -12.14
CA ARG A 678 -11.79 25.51 -12.42
C ARG A 678 -11.17 26.67 -13.19
N GLN A 679 -9.91 26.97 -12.96
CA GLN A 679 -9.11 27.89 -13.75
C GLN A 679 -8.12 27.11 -14.62
N PRO A 680 -7.70 27.66 -15.80
CA PRO A 680 -6.73 26.99 -16.65
C PRO A 680 -5.44 26.65 -15.90
N ARG A 681 -5.13 25.36 -15.79
CA ARG A 681 -3.91 24.82 -15.16
C ARG A 681 -2.93 24.38 -16.22
N GLU A 682 -1.67 24.74 -16.04
CA GLU A 682 -0.58 24.28 -16.91
C GLU A 682 -0.30 22.78 -16.74
N MET A 683 -0.18 22.09 -17.87
CA MET A 683 0.11 20.65 -17.95
C MET A 683 1.01 20.37 -19.15
N ASP A 684 1.66 19.21 -19.15
CA ASP A 684 2.45 18.72 -20.28
C ASP A 684 1.54 18.51 -21.50
N CYS A 685 2.06 18.81 -22.70
CA CYS A 685 1.38 18.43 -23.93
C CYS A 685 1.27 16.91 -24.05
N GLY A 686 0.16 16.43 -24.59
CA GLY A 686 -0.07 14.99 -24.73
C GLY A 686 -1.53 14.61 -24.94
N TYR A 687 -1.76 13.31 -25.03
CA TYR A 687 -3.08 12.70 -25.12
C TYR A 687 -3.50 12.19 -23.73
N TYR A 688 -4.72 12.51 -23.33
CA TYR A 688 -5.19 12.30 -21.96
C TYR A 688 -6.56 11.63 -21.95
N MET A 689 -6.84 10.98 -20.84
CA MET A 689 -8.15 10.42 -20.47
C MET A 689 -8.59 11.03 -19.14
N LEU A 690 -9.78 11.62 -19.12
CA LEU A 690 -10.52 12.02 -17.92
C LEU A 690 -11.51 10.91 -17.58
N VAL A 691 -11.47 10.41 -16.36
CA VAL A 691 -12.45 9.49 -15.81
C VAL A 691 -13.15 10.19 -14.66
N SER A 692 -14.47 10.19 -14.66
CA SER A 692 -15.26 10.61 -13.51
C SER A 692 -16.28 9.53 -13.15
N GLY A 693 -16.77 9.53 -11.92
CA GLY A 693 -17.72 8.52 -11.51
C GLY A 693 -18.41 8.79 -10.19
N SER A 694 -19.69 8.42 -10.15
CA SER A 694 -20.52 8.43 -8.95
C SER A 694 -20.66 7.02 -8.41
N ARG A 695 -19.99 6.73 -7.30
CA ARG A 695 -20.11 5.44 -6.61
C ARG A 695 -21.35 5.43 -5.72
N MET A 696 -22.16 4.41 -5.86
CA MET A 696 -23.37 4.20 -5.06
C MET A 696 -23.05 3.39 -3.80
N SER A 697 -23.90 3.46 -2.80
CA SER A 697 -23.77 2.69 -1.54
C SER A 697 -23.67 1.19 -1.76
N GLY A 698 -24.34 0.65 -2.78
CA GLY A 698 -24.25 -0.76 -3.19
C GLY A 698 -22.90 -1.16 -3.81
N GLY A 699 -22.06 -0.17 -4.12
CA GLY A 699 -20.73 -0.36 -4.70
C GLY A 699 -20.67 -0.21 -6.21
N ASN A 700 -21.80 -0.21 -6.94
CA ASN A 700 -21.80 0.09 -8.37
C ASN A 700 -21.39 1.54 -8.63
N VAL A 701 -20.88 1.80 -9.84
CA VAL A 701 -20.38 3.10 -10.25
C VAL A 701 -20.99 3.49 -11.58
N PHE A 702 -21.47 4.73 -11.66
CA PHE A 702 -21.82 5.35 -12.94
C PHE A 702 -20.62 6.20 -13.37
N ALA A 703 -19.85 5.68 -14.32
CA ALA A 703 -18.61 6.27 -14.80
C ALA A 703 -18.77 6.94 -16.16
N ASP A 704 -18.06 8.04 -16.34
CA ASP A 704 -17.95 8.80 -17.59
C ASP A 704 -16.46 8.87 -17.97
N VAL A 705 -16.18 8.68 -19.27
CA VAL A 705 -14.80 8.68 -19.79
C VAL A 705 -14.73 9.62 -21.00
N GLU A 706 -13.79 10.58 -20.93
CA GLU A 706 -13.50 11.53 -22.00
C GLU A 706 -12.04 11.46 -22.40
N PHE A 707 -11.76 11.59 -23.71
CA PHE A 707 -10.41 11.59 -24.25
C PHE A 707 -10.12 12.93 -24.94
N PHE A 708 -9.00 13.55 -24.62
CA PHE A 708 -8.64 14.87 -25.14
C PHE A 708 -7.13 15.03 -25.35
N THR A 709 -6.75 16.06 -26.09
CA THR A 709 -5.34 16.42 -26.34
C THR A 709 -5.04 17.79 -25.79
N ILE A 710 -3.93 17.91 -25.06
CA ILE A 710 -3.36 19.19 -24.64
C ILE A 710 -2.26 19.56 -25.64
N GLU A 711 -2.43 20.71 -26.30
CA GLU A 711 -1.51 21.25 -27.30
C GLU A 711 -0.71 22.45 -26.73
N GLU A 712 0.49 22.65 -27.25
CA GLU A 712 1.40 23.71 -26.82
C GLU A 712 0.77 25.10 -26.91
N GLY A 713 0.83 25.86 -25.82
CA GLY A 713 0.33 27.24 -25.73
C GLY A 713 -1.19 27.39 -25.81
N LYS A 714 -1.95 26.29 -25.95
CA LYS A 714 -3.41 26.32 -26.01
C LYS A 714 -4.04 25.97 -24.67
N THR A 715 -5.29 26.41 -24.47
CA THR A 715 -6.16 25.96 -23.38
C THR A 715 -7.17 24.98 -23.93
N THR A 716 -7.14 23.76 -23.46
CA THR A 716 -8.19 22.75 -23.67
C THR A 716 -9.25 22.91 -22.58
N VAL A 717 -10.52 22.87 -22.96
CA VAL A 717 -11.66 22.98 -22.03
C VAL A 717 -12.51 21.73 -22.18
N GLU A 718 -12.63 20.97 -21.09
CA GLU A 718 -13.46 19.77 -21.05
C GLU A 718 -14.54 19.89 -19.97
N GLU A 719 -15.59 19.08 -20.05
CA GLU A 719 -16.63 19.03 -19.04
C GLU A 719 -16.36 17.85 -18.08
N LEU A 720 -16.31 18.17 -16.78
CA LEU A 720 -16.33 17.18 -15.72
C LEU A 720 -17.79 16.75 -15.48
N VAL A 721 -18.16 15.59 -15.96
CA VAL A 721 -19.52 15.06 -15.82
C VAL A 721 -19.64 14.25 -14.53
N MET A 722 -20.61 14.61 -13.68
CA MET A 722 -20.99 13.80 -12.51
C MET A 722 -22.49 13.52 -12.61
N ARG A 723 -22.86 12.23 -12.51
CA ARG A 723 -24.28 11.85 -12.66
C ARG A 723 -24.98 11.81 -11.31
N ASP A 724 -26.13 12.46 -11.22
CA ASP A 724 -27.08 12.32 -10.12
C ASP A 724 -28.12 11.26 -10.50
N ILE A 725 -28.17 10.19 -9.73
CA ILE A 725 -29.06 9.05 -9.99
C ILE A 725 -30.17 9.09 -8.95
N GLU A 726 -31.39 9.38 -9.42
CA GLU A 726 -32.57 9.35 -8.57
C GLU A 726 -32.74 7.95 -7.93
N ASP A 727 -33.16 7.91 -6.67
CA ASP A 727 -33.43 6.69 -5.88
C ASP A 727 -32.21 5.81 -5.52
N GLN A 728 -30.97 6.25 -5.78
CA GLN A 728 -29.75 5.58 -5.30
C GLN A 728 -28.96 6.50 -4.35
N ILE A 729 -28.34 5.89 -3.35
CA ILE A 729 -27.52 6.62 -2.39
C ILE A 729 -26.07 6.63 -2.88
N ARG A 730 -25.58 7.82 -3.15
CA ARG A 730 -24.21 8.07 -3.59
C ARG A 730 -23.27 8.15 -2.41
N VAL A 731 -22.02 7.71 -2.60
CA VAL A 731 -20.90 8.06 -1.72
C VAL A 731 -20.51 9.53 -1.98
N ILE A 732 -20.55 10.34 -0.95
CA ILE A 732 -20.41 11.81 -1.06
C ILE A 732 -19.14 12.34 -0.37
N GLY A 733 -18.39 11.50 0.31
CA GLY A 733 -17.18 11.90 1.01
C GLY A 733 -16.55 10.75 1.77
N SER A 734 -15.59 11.07 2.64
CA SER A 734 -14.92 10.11 3.51
C SER A 734 -15.05 10.50 4.99
N PHE A 735 -14.89 9.51 5.88
CA PHE A 735 -14.91 9.67 7.34
C PHE A 735 -13.96 8.65 7.96
N ASP A 736 -12.93 9.11 8.64
CA ASP A 736 -11.97 8.22 9.30
C ASP A 736 -12.59 7.56 10.55
N SER A 737 -12.94 6.28 10.44
CA SER A 737 -13.52 5.49 11.55
C SER A 737 -12.52 5.19 12.68
N GLU A 738 -11.21 5.35 12.45
CA GLU A 738 -10.19 5.25 13.49
C GLU A 738 -10.05 6.53 14.35
N MET A 739 -10.78 7.60 14.00
CA MET A 739 -10.82 8.84 14.77
C MET A 739 -11.14 8.57 16.23
N LYS A 740 -10.30 9.08 17.14
CA LYS A 740 -10.43 8.89 18.58
C LYS A 740 -11.36 9.95 19.20
N TYR A 741 -12.09 9.53 20.21
CA TYR A 741 -12.94 10.39 21.03
C TYR A 741 -12.95 9.89 22.46
N THR A 742 -13.39 10.72 23.42
CA THR A 742 -13.59 10.30 24.82
C THR A 742 -14.98 9.72 24.97
N SER A 743 -15.10 8.40 25.12
CA SER A 743 -16.36 7.71 25.35
C SER A 743 -16.89 8.03 26.76
N VAL A 744 -18.19 8.28 26.87
CA VAL A 744 -18.86 8.62 28.13
C VAL A 744 -20.17 7.83 28.28
N THR A 745 -20.56 7.55 29.53
CA THR A 745 -21.84 6.87 29.82
C THR A 745 -22.71 7.80 30.68
N PRO A 746 -23.89 8.22 30.19
CA PRO A 746 -24.79 9.06 30.98
C PRO A 746 -25.11 8.47 32.33
N GLY A 747 -24.90 9.23 33.40
CA GLY A 747 -25.16 8.82 34.78
C GLY A 747 -24.04 8.08 35.51
N ALA A 748 -22.93 7.76 34.82
CA ALA A 748 -21.72 7.19 35.44
C ALA A 748 -20.61 8.27 35.53
N ALA A 749 -20.37 8.77 36.75
CA ALA A 749 -19.53 9.98 36.95
C ALA A 749 -18.02 9.83 36.53
N ASP A 750 -17.48 8.60 36.39
CA ASP A 750 -16.06 8.35 36.19
C ASP A 750 -15.74 7.32 35.11
N ALA A 751 -16.70 6.93 34.28
CA ALA A 751 -16.46 5.96 33.18
C ALA A 751 -16.14 6.68 31.89
N THR A 752 -14.91 7.21 31.78
CA THR A 752 -14.38 7.77 30.54
C THR A 752 -13.25 6.90 30.00
N ALA A 753 -13.30 6.57 28.72
CA ALA A 753 -12.24 5.86 28.00
C ALA A 753 -12.02 6.49 26.63
N VAL A 754 -10.78 6.60 26.19
CA VAL A 754 -10.49 7.00 24.80
C VAL A 754 -10.68 5.80 23.90
N LYS A 755 -11.59 5.91 22.93
CA LYS A 755 -11.92 4.88 21.94
C LYS A 755 -11.88 5.44 20.54
N SER A 756 -11.71 4.58 19.52
CA SER A 756 -12.02 4.97 18.15
C SER A 756 -13.53 4.86 17.89
N VAL A 757 -13.97 5.53 16.83
CA VAL A 757 -15.35 5.36 16.35
C VAL A 757 -15.58 3.89 16.01
N LEU A 758 -14.64 3.24 15.31
CA LEU A 758 -14.69 1.83 14.95
C LEU A 758 -14.83 0.90 16.18
N GLU A 759 -14.09 1.14 17.26
CA GLU A 759 -14.20 0.36 18.51
C GLU A 759 -15.61 0.42 19.12
N THR A 760 -16.34 1.49 18.89
CA THR A 760 -17.70 1.67 19.41
C THR A 760 -18.77 1.19 18.43
N THR A 761 -18.59 1.48 17.14
CA THR A 761 -19.61 1.21 16.12
C THR A 761 -19.51 -0.19 15.53
N GLY A 762 -18.36 -0.84 15.69
CA GLY A 762 -18.11 -2.10 15.02
C GLY A 762 -18.04 -1.95 13.50
N ARG A 763 -18.11 -3.08 12.80
CA ARG A 763 -18.05 -3.13 11.33
C ARG A 763 -19.43 -2.92 10.69
N GLY A 764 -19.48 -2.22 9.57
CA GLY A 764 -20.69 -1.90 8.81
C GLY A 764 -21.00 -0.41 8.81
N TYR A 765 -22.26 -0.07 8.49
CA TYR A 765 -22.72 1.33 8.53
C TYR A 765 -22.94 1.81 9.95
N PHE A 766 -22.72 3.10 10.18
CA PHE A 766 -22.95 3.79 11.44
C PHE A 766 -23.32 5.26 11.20
N ALA A 767 -23.85 5.93 12.21
CA ALA A 767 -24.06 7.38 12.19
C ALA A 767 -23.21 8.06 13.27
N VAL A 768 -22.67 9.24 12.96
CA VAL A 768 -22.02 10.14 13.92
C VAL A 768 -22.74 11.47 13.91
N ALA A 769 -23.11 11.99 15.07
CA ALA A 769 -23.67 13.31 15.25
C ALA A 769 -22.75 14.13 16.17
N LEU A 770 -21.98 15.03 15.61
CA LEU A 770 -21.18 15.99 16.38
C LEU A 770 -22.05 17.20 16.74
N VAL A 771 -22.23 17.47 18.01
CA VAL A 771 -23.23 18.40 18.53
C VAL A 771 -22.65 19.41 19.52
N ASP A 772 -23.25 20.60 19.57
CA ASP A 772 -23.17 21.57 20.67
C ASP A 772 -24.49 21.54 21.44
N TYR A 773 -24.50 21.33 22.74
CA TYR A 773 -25.73 21.21 23.47
C TYR A 773 -26.34 22.57 23.83
N GLY A 774 -27.68 22.64 23.69
CA GLY A 774 -28.47 23.83 24.08
C GLY A 774 -28.70 24.83 22.97
N THR A 775 -28.15 24.57 21.78
CA THR A 775 -28.48 25.35 20.59
C THR A 775 -29.78 24.87 19.92
N GLU A 776 -30.50 25.77 19.28
CA GLU A 776 -31.75 25.43 18.57
C GLU A 776 -31.54 24.34 17.52
N PRO A 777 -30.49 24.38 16.63
CA PRO A 777 -30.27 23.34 15.64
C PRO A 777 -30.05 21.95 16.23
N THR A 778 -29.26 21.85 17.30
CA THR A 778 -28.98 20.57 17.97
C THR A 778 -30.23 20.02 18.68
N ASN A 779 -31.02 20.88 19.33
CA ASN A 779 -32.27 20.45 19.97
C ASN A 779 -33.26 19.90 18.93
N HIS A 780 -33.37 20.54 17.74
CA HIS A 780 -34.18 20.03 16.65
C HIS A 780 -33.66 18.68 16.14
N ALA A 781 -32.34 18.50 15.98
CA ALA A 781 -31.76 17.23 15.57
C ALA A 781 -32.08 16.09 16.56
N PHE A 782 -32.01 16.35 17.86
CA PHE A 782 -32.41 15.38 18.89
C PHE A 782 -33.91 15.05 18.85
N MET A 783 -34.75 16.05 18.62
CA MET A 783 -36.19 15.85 18.48
C MET A 783 -36.53 15.03 17.23
N ASP A 784 -35.91 15.33 16.10
CA ASP A 784 -36.08 14.61 14.83
C ASP A 784 -35.62 13.15 14.96
N ILE A 785 -34.45 12.89 15.57
CA ILE A 785 -33.94 11.53 15.84
C ILE A 785 -34.91 10.80 16.81
N SER A 786 -35.42 11.48 17.83
CA SER A 786 -36.38 10.91 18.76
C SER A 786 -37.73 10.56 18.10
N ALA A 787 -38.15 11.38 17.11
CA ALA A 787 -39.42 11.14 16.38
C ALA A 787 -39.38 9.90 15.51
N VAL A 788 -38.20 9.48 15.04
CA VAL A 788 -37.97 8.30 14.15
C VAL A 788 -37.23 7.19 14.87
N LYS A 789 -37.34 7.13 16.19
CA LYS A 789 -36.65 6.18 17.05
C LYS A 789 -36.87 4.72 16.61
N GLU A 790 -38.12 4.34 16.37
CA GLU A 790 -38.49 2.95 16.06
C GLU A 790 -37.83 2.50 14.73
N GLU A 791 -37.78 3.38 13.76
CA GLU A 791 -37.16 3.10 12.46
C GLU A 791 -35.63 2.98 12.59
N LEU A 792 -34.99 3.84 13.37
CA LEU A 792 -33.54 3.77 13.61
C LEU A 792 -33.16 2.57 14.48
N GLU A 793 -33.99 2.18 15.45
CA GLU A 793 -33.79 0.91 16.17
C GLU A 793 -33.99 -0.31 15.27
N ALA A 794 -34.91 -0.27 14.33
CA ALA A 794 -35.10 -1.31 13.30
C ALA A 794 -33.91 -1.41 12.35
N TRP A 795 -33.26 -0.28 12.04
CA TRP A 795 -32.01 -0.26 11.29
C TRP A 795 -30.89 -0.98 12.05
N GLY A 796 -30.90 -0.93 13.39
CA GLY A 796 -30.05 -1.72 14.26
C GLY A 796 -28.57 -1.38 14.23
N ARG A 797 -28.19 -0.24 13.66
CA ARG A 797 -26.80 0.21 13.57
C ARG A 797 -26.48 1.26 14.64
N PRO A 798 -25.23 1.33 15.09
CA PRO A 798 -24.80 2.28 16.10
C PRO A 798 -24.93 3.74 15.63
N ILE A 799 -25.34 4.59 16.57
CA ILE A 799 -25.38 6.06 16.40
C ILE A 799 -24.50 6.65 17.50
N LEU A 800 -23.41 7.29 17.14
CA LEU A 800 -22.48 7.93 18.07
C LEU A 800 -22.76 9.44 18.13
N VAL A 801 -23.24 9.92 19.27
CA VAL A 801 -23.42 11.35 19.57
C VAL A 801 -22.17 11.86 20.27
N VAL A 802 -21.44 12.75 19.63
CA VAL A 802 -20.20 13.34 20.14
C VAL A 802 -20.44 14.80 20.49
N PHE A 803 -20.24 15.20 21.72
CA PHE A 803 -20.33 16.58 22.14
C PHE A 803 -19.04 17.33 21.78
N ALA A 804 -19.16 18.51 21.20
CA ALA A 804 -18.02 19.33 20.80
C ALA A 804 -17.13 19.73 21.99
N THR A 805 -17.72 19.84 23.19
CA THR A 805 -16.98 20.16 24.43
C THR A 805 -17.50 19.33 25.61
N GLU A 806 -16.67 19.18 26.64
CA GLU A 806 -17.06 18.56 27.90
C GLU A 806 -18.19 19.36 28.61
N ASP A 807 -18.22 20.68 28.40
CA ASP A 807 -19.24 21.57 28.97
C ASP A 807 -20.64 21.32 28.36
N ASP A 808 -20.67 20.99 27.05
CA ASP A 808 -21.92 20.61 26.37
C ASP A 808 -22.43 19.27 26.91
N TYR A 809 -21.53 18.28 27.10
CA TYR A 809 -21.91 17.00 27.68
C TYR A 809 -22.42 17.13 29.14
N ARG A 810 -21.81 17.98 29.97
CA ARG A 810 -22.23 18.20 31.35
C ARG A 810 -23.64 18.80 31.48
N LYS A 811 -24.07 19.59 30.49
CA LYS A 811 -25.39 20.18 30.40
C LYS A 811 -26.47 19.23 29.86
N PHE A 812 -26.03 18.22 29.10
CA PHE A 812 -26.94 17.28 28.46
C PHE A 812 -27.62 16.35 29.44
N ARG A 813 -28.92 16.13 29.26
CA ARG A 813 -29.73 15.17 30.00
C ARG A 813 -30.40 14.21 29.06
N ALA A 814 -29.89 12.98 29.01
CA ALA A 814 -30.36 11.97 28.06
C ALA A 814 -31.89 11.66 28.26
N GLN A 815 -32.39 11.78 29.48
CA GLN A 815 -33.80 11.53 29.77
C GLN A 815 -34.76 12.58 29.16
N ASP A 816 -34.30 13.73 28.72
CA ASP A 816 -35.11 14.78 28.09
C ASP A 816 -35.50 14.42 26.65
N PHE A 817 -34.83 13.38 26.08
CA PHE A 817 -35.03 12.92 24.71
C PHE A 817 -35.28 11.42 24.65
N ASN A 818 -36.17 10.99 23.76
CA ASN A 818 -36.51 9.59 23.55
C ASN A 818 -35.58 8.99 22.44
N LEU A 819 -34.28 8.98 22.68
CA LEU A 819 -33.31 8.53 21.71
C LEU A 819 -33.32 7.02 21.48
N PRO A 820 -32.90 6.51 20.28
CA PRO A 820 -32.74 5.07 20.04
C PRO A 820 -31.80 4.40 21.04
N SER A 821 -32.05 3.13 21.35
CA SER A 821 -31.18 2.33 22.24
C SER A 821 -29.79 2.05 21.67
N THR A 822 -29.61 2.24 20.38
CA THR A 822 -28.32 2.14 19.66
C THR A 822 -27.44 3.36 19.78
N VAL A 823 -27.86 4.41 20.52
CA VAL A 823 -27.08 5.64 20.71
C VAL A 823 -25.99 5.45 21.74
N HIS A 824 -24.77 5.80 21.38
CA HIS A 824 -23.60 5.93 22.24
C HIS A 824 -23.20 7.39 22.38
N PHE A 825 -22.49 7.74 23.45
CA PHE A 825 -22.11 9.11 23.72
C PHE A 825 -20.60 9.28 23.85
N GLY A 826 -20.10 10.43 23.42
CA GLY A 826 -18.69 10.81 23.53
C GLY A 826 -18.46 12.30 23.54
N ILE A 827 -17.19 12.67 23.71
CA ILE A 827 -16.71 14.06 23.69
C ILE A 827 -15.56 14.14 22.68
N ASP A 828 -15.57 15.14 21.83
CA ASP A 828 -14.51 15.41 20.86
C ASP A 828 -13.21 15.78 21.56
N ILE A 829 -12.11 15.16 21.15
CA ILE A 829 -10.79 15.43 21.71
C ILE A 829 -10.18 16.65 21.02
N ASN A 830 -10.17 17.77 21.70
CA ASN A 830 -9.58 19.02 21.19
C ASN A 830 -10.11 19.48 19.82
N GLY A 831 -11.32 19.11 19.44
CA GLY A 831 -11.93 19.49 18.16
C GLY A 831 -11.46 18.64 16.96
N GLN A 832 -10.71 17.57 17.18
CA GLN A 832 -10.12 16.75 16.10
C GLN A 832 -11.17 16.10 15.20
N MET A 833 -12.28 15.61 15.76
CA MET A 833 -13.37 15.03 14.94
C MET A 833 -14.06 16.10 14.11
N ARG A 834 -14.28 17.27 14.67
CA ARG A 834 -14.82 18.42 13.95
C ARG A 834 -13.93 18.83 12.77
N ASP A 835 -12.62 18.93 13.03
CA ASP A 835 -11.66 19.33 12.00
C ASP A 835 -11.57 18.30 10.89
N MET A 836 -11.60 17.00 11.22
CA MET A 836 -11.63 15.91 10.26
C MET A 836 -12.90 15.99 9.39
N ILE A 837 -14.08 16.05 9.98
CA ILE A 837 -15.35 16.16 9.22
C ILE A 837 -15.33 17.43 8.35
N ALA A 838 -14.86 18.55 8.90
CA ALA A 838 -14.78 19.80 8.15
C ALA A 838 -13.85 19.71 6.95
N THR A 839 -12.72 19.06 7.10
CA THR A 839 -11.74 18.83 6.03
C THR A 839 -12.29 17.91 4.96
N GLU A 840 -12.78 16.75 5.36
CA GLU A 840 -13.26 15.72 4.42
C GLU A 840 -14.53 16.16 3.68
N MET A 841 -15.40 16.88 4.34
CA MET A 841 -16.62 17.45 3.76
C MET A 841 -16.42 18.88 3.23
N LYS A 842 -15.19 19.42 3.26
CA LYS A 842 -14.81 20.76 2.75
C LYS A 842 -15.65 21.90 3.30
N LEU A 843 -15.89 21.89 4.61
CA LEU A 843 -16.75 22.87 5.23
C LEU A 843 -16.02 24.18 5.51
N THR A 844 -16.61 25.31 5.12
CA THR A 844 -16.10 26.63 5.47
C THR A 844 -16.14 26.87 6.97
N LYS A 845 -15.03 27.34 7.58
CA LYS A 845 -14.92 27.70 9.01
C LYS A 845 -15.33 26.57 9.99
N GLY A 846 -15.01 25.31 9.65
CA GLY A 846 -15.29 24.15 10.52
C GLY A 846 -16.75 23.71 10.57
N GLY A 847 -17.58 24.19 9.67
CA GLY A 847 -19.00 23.83 9.58
C GLY A 847 -19.86 24.42 10.69
N ARG A 848 -21.17 24.21 10.57
CA ARG A 848 -22.19 24.61 11.57
C ARG A 848 -22.73 23.39 12.29
N LEU A 849 -22.61 23.34 13.60
CA LEU A 849 -23.17 22.25 14.40
C LEU A 849 -24.72 22.29 14.41
N PRO A 850 -25.38 21.12 14.51
CA PRO A 850 -24.80 19.79 14.51
C PRO A 850 -24.23 19.39 13.13
N LEU A 851 -23.18 18.56 13.12
CA LEU A 851 -22.69 17.87 11.93
C LEU A 851 -23.09 16.39 12.04
N ILE A 852 -23.85 15.90 11.07
CA ILE A 852 -24.37 14.52 11.10
C ILE A 852 -23.88 13.80 9.85
N VAL A 853 -23.22 12.67 10.06
CA VAL A 853 -22.64 11.84 9.03
C VAL A 853 -23.17 10.42 9.14
N MET A 854 -23.58 9.76 8.06
CA MET A 854 -23.69 8.31 7.99
C MET A 854 -22.55 7.80 7.10
N ALA A 855 -21.79 6.87 7.63
CA ALA A 855 -20.63 6.30 6.96
C ALA A 855 -20.53 4.80 7.22
N ASP A 856 -19.59 4.14 6.56
CA ASP A 856 -19.26 2.74 6.80
C ASP A 856 -17.81 2.54 7.21
N THR A 857 -17.44 1.31 7.51
CA THR A 857 -16.07 0.93 7.90
C THR A 857 -15.04 0.98 6.77
N PHE A 858 -15.43 1.30 5.55
CA PHE A 858 -14.56 1.66 4.44
C PHE A 858 -14.39 3.18 4.32
N ASN A 859 -14.79 3.91 5.35
CA ASN A 859 -14.73 5.38 5.42
C ASN A 859 -15.58 6.10 4.35
N ARG A 860 -16.59 5.41 3.76
CA ARG A 860 -17.48 6.01 2.76
C ARG A 860 -18.62 6.74 3.44
N VAL A 861 -18.74 8.04 3.21
CA VAL A 861 -19.87 8.85 3.66
C VAL A 861 -21.00 8.78 2.65
N VAL A 862 -22.19 8.42 3.12
CA VAL A 862 -23.40 8.27 2.30
C VAL A 862 -24.52 9.24 2.69
N PHE A 863 -24.37 9.93 3.79
CA PHE A 863 -25.26 11.01 4.25
C PHE A 863 -24.47 12.06 5.01
N PHE A 864 -24.81 13.31 4.79
CA PHE A 864 -24.27 14.45 5.52
C PHE A 864 -25.33 15.53 5.73
N SER A 865 -25.31 16.11 6.92
CA SER A 865 -26.13 17.29 7.26
C SER A 865 -25.35 18.22 8.19
N GLN A 866 -25.54 19.52 8.06
CA GLN A 866 -24.94 20.53 8.95
C GLN A 866 -25.93 21.60 9.37
N GLY A 867 -25.83 21.97 10.64
CA GLY A 867 -26.67 23.03 11.23
C GLY A 867 -28.16 22.67 11.28
N TYR A 868 -29.02 23.65 11.13
CA TYR A 868 -30.47 23.46 11.13
C TYR A 868 -30.93 22.79 9.83
N SER A 869 -31.50 21.58 9.95
CA SER A 869 -32.02 20.82 8.79
C SER A 869 -33.46 20.41 9.08
N ILE A 870 -34.39 20.82 8.19
CA ILE A 870 -35.80 20.42 8.30
C ILE A 870 -35.94 18.99 7.76
N GLY A 871 -36.64 18.11 8.51
CA GLY A 871 -36.86 16.72 8.09
C GLY A 871 -35.61 15.82 8.20
N LEU A 872 -34.69 16.15 9.08
CA LEU A 872 -33.48 15.36 9.33
C LEU A 872 -33.81 13.91 9.66
N GLY A 873 -34.78 13.63 10.55
CA GLY A 873 -35.21 12.29 10.90
C GLY A 873 -35.69 11.48 9.69
N GLU A 874 -36.54 12.08 8.86
CA GLU A 874 -37.01 11.45 7.61
C GLU A 874 -35.87 11.13 6.65
N SER A 875 -34.90 12.04 6.54
CA SER A 875 -33.74 11.87 5.68
C SER A 875 -32.83 10.74 6.18
N LEU A 876 -32.60 10.65 7.51
CA LEU A 876 -31.86 9.54 8.12
C LEU A 876 -32.56 8.19 7.87
N VAL A 877 -33.88 8.13 8.05
CA VAL A 877 -34.68 6.91 7.78
C VAL A 877 -34.67 6.56 6.31
N LYS A 878 -34.82 7.51 5.39
CA LYS A 878 -34.73 7.28 3.95
C LYS A 878 -33.38 6.65 3.59
N THR A 879 -32.31 7.25 4.11
CA THR A 879 -30.95 6.75 3.87
C THR A 879 -30.77 5.36 4.48
N SER A 880 -31.15 5.15 5.73
CA SER A 880 -30.98 3.85 6.42
C SER A 880 -31.74 2.70 5.74
N LYS A 881 -32.91 2.96 5.14
CA LYS A 881 -33.70 1.96 4.40
C LYS A 881 -33.11 1.60 3.02
N ALA A 882 -32.28 2.46 2.47
CA ALA A 882 -31.64 2.25 1.18
C ALA A 882 -30.19 1.69 1.29
N LEU A 883 -29.68 1.54 2.55
CA LEU A 883 -28.43 0.90 2.89
C LEU A 883 -28.61 -0.57 3.25
#